data_a624fa6bba104f8ba39abca564c6bc91
#
_entry.id   a624fa6bba104f8ba39abca564c6bc91
#
_cell.length_a   1.000
_cell.length_b   1.000
_cell.length_c   1.000
_cell.angle_alpha   90.00
_cell.angle_beta   90.00
_cell.angle_gamma   90.00
#
_symmetry.space_group_name_H-M   'P 1'
#
loop_
_entity.id
_entity.type
_entity.pdbx_description
1 polymer ?
#
loop_
_entity_poly.entity_id
_entity_poly.type
_entity_poly.pdbx_seq_one_letter_code
_entity_poly.pdbx_strand_id
1 'polypeptide(L)'
;MVSAQKDVRFGDKATLVGATDGVTVRSSEGSIYMGENLTVTSKAVKTLFEAGKDIVIDRDAKLDSQENSVVFSAGENIRFEEDFAVHGKGFELNALGSLLVGDRATVQTKFGKYETGSIESLPQTSIDVKGDVRFGNDATFHTTMLSMSAGDDENHTEGNITFGERASIQTSVLGAVIDAQGDIAFGAGANIRTQEDQEDSYVRISSRGQTSFGENAFVTSGTSLDIIGNKGIFLDKGAVLQSKLEDGSKNHTSLVSEHGDIRLGENSVVQGQTAYIRTGDESGVGGGSIELGDNSQVSARDNVSMNVTGDVVLDGQFLSTSLHETEIRSSEGNVVLKDESELISYGDVYLDAAGSIDIGSDSFIFAGNDRDASNRVGKKDVSFTAGQDVTIGKGTVVLTQADLNIEAKRGSVVLEGESAVGVLSSSEDEEINRLKVFAGKDFTVKDTVMLFASEEAQLKAGENFELGRDSVLAGDGLVKVEAGKDVSLKHGSGIEGFSSDGVENLEIHAERNVHQDASADGIASDRLEVSAGGSVELLAQKSAKDKELGNRVDELIVSAGSDINLVLNGQKQEIQINEEKGNIINGNLTIENYNGPLSVGYELTVNGHAEMKADSVLLKDLQASQDIYLEANGEIRANGLASGADVTIVQRSADPSAAVVVKNVDAGDQIFVLNAGGPVSLEKSVSGNSTMIFVSQDGYKPDRNVISSRSNRVGIFAAAPQMLSVFDRFGREISYLSKDSLQADQRHHHYALYRYGEDTHMPASRLFFNGYRAESVSPSNGLIKEALLFVTNRWQVNMGEEGAEEETED
;
A
#
# COMPACT_ATOMS: atom_id res chain seq x y z
N MET A 1 -16.18 75.47 -3.19
CA MET A 1 -16.58 74.79 -4.43
C MET A 1 -15.92 75.43 -5.64
N VAL A 2 -15.24 74.60 -6.49
CA VAL A 2 -14.68 75.01 -7.80
C VAL A 2 -15.44 74.19 -8.84
N SER A 3 -16.05 74.87 -9.84
CA SER A 3 -16.80 74.17 -10.92
C SER A 3 -16.52 74.82 -12.25
N ALA A 4 -16.27 74.02 -13.28
CA ALA A 4 -15.99 74.41 -14.64
C ALA A 4 -16.67 73.42 -15.63
N GLN A 5 -16.96 73.91 -16.85
CA GLN A 5 -17.44 73.04 -17.92
C GLN A 5 -16.28 72.26 -18.55
N LYS A 6 -15.12 72.89 -18.70
CA LYS A 6 -13.88 72.33 -19.27
C LYS A 6 -12.89 72.07 -18.16
N ASP A 7 -11.65 71.81 -18.51
CA ASP A 7 -10.59 71.46 -17.60
C ASP A 7 -10.47 72.42 -16.40
N VAL A 8 -10.21 71.80 -15.22
CA VAL A 8 -9.81 72.50 -13.98
C VAL A 8 -8.35 72.16 -13.71
N ARG A 9 -7.51 73.17 -13.54
CA ARG A 9 -6.07 72.99 -13.29
C ARG A 9 -5.65 73.76 -12.09
N PHE A 10 -4.98 73.07 -11.15
CA PHE A 10 -4.29 73.66 -10.02
C PHE A 10 -2.79 73.52 -10.24
N GLY A 11 -2.04 74.58 -9.97
CA GLY A 11 -0.58 74.51 -10.06
C GLY A 11 0.05 73.80 -8.86
N ASP A 12 1.38 73.69 -8.89
CA ASP A 12 2.15 73.06 -7.82
C ASP A 12 1.94 73.77 -6.47
N LYS A 13 1.99 73.02 -5.38
CA LYS A 13 1.81 73.48 -3.99
C LYS A 13 0.48 74.15 -3.74
N ALA A 14 -0.54 73.91 -4.55
CA ALA A 14 -1.90 74.41 -4.33
C ALA A 14 -2.43 73.88 -2.95
N THR A 15 -3.19 74.75 -2.27
CA THR A 15 -3.83 74.40 -1.00
C THR A 15 -5.32 74.65 -1.10
N LEU A 16 -6.13 73.57 -0.89
CA LEU A 16 -7.60 73.65 -0.86
C LEU A 16 -8.09 73.39 0.56
N VAL A 17 -8.81 74.37 1.13
CA VAL A 17 -9.35 74.26 2.50
C VAL A 17 -10.86 74.38 2.48
N GLY A 18 -11.56 73.38 2.98
CA GLY A 18 -13.01 73.40 3.22
C GLY A 18 -13.30 73.45 4.71
N ALA A 19 -13.83 74.60 5.19
CA ALA A 19 -14.12 74.78 6.61
C ALA A 19 -15.41 74.17 7.08
N THR A 20 -16.57 74.56 6.49
CA THR A 20 -17.89 74.09 6.86
C THR A 20 -18.59 73.22 5.77
N ASP A 21 -18.31 73.55 4.49
CA ASP A 21 -19.02 73.00 3.35
C ASP A 21 -18.23 71.95 2.54
N GLY A 22 -17.06 71.57 3.06
CA GLY A 22 -16.17 70.61 2.43
C GLY A 22 -15.44 71.21 1.20
N VAL A 23 -14.72 70.37 0.49
CA VAL A 23 -14.04 70.71 -0.78
C VAL A 23 -14.74 69.99 -1.93
N THR A 24 -15.23 70.76 -2.90
CA THR A 24 -15.83 70.21 -4.14
C THR A 24 -15.12 70.83 -5.34
N VAL A 25 -14.60 69.99 -6.20
CA VAL A 25 -13.99 70.34 -7.49
C VAL A 25 -14.71 69.58 -8.57
N ARG A 26 -15.31 70.25 -9.54
CA ARG A 26 -16.07 69.64 -10.63
C ARG A 26 -15.69 70.18 -12.00
N SER A 27 -15.47 69.26 -12.94
CA SER A 27 -15.36 69.59 -14.38
C SER A 27 -16.38 68.72 -15.11
N SER A 28 -17.46 69.40 -15.72
CA SER A 28 -18.55 68.60 -16.27
C SER A 28 -18.26 67.90 -17.61
N GLU A 29 -17.37 68.43 -18.42
CA GLU A 29 -16.99 67.88 -19.73
C GLU A 29 -15.49 67.70 -19.95
N GLY A 30 -14.65 68.15 -19.03
CA GLY A 30 -13.19 68.15 -19.11
C GLY A 30 -12.56 67.35 -17.96
N SER A 31 -11.26 67.51 -17.82
CA SER A 31 -10.43 66.86 -16.85
C SER A 31 -10.08 67.76 -15.64
N ILE A 32 -9.67 67.16 -14.53
CA ILE A 32 -9.13 67.85 -13.37
C ILE A 32 -7.63 67.45 -13.27
N TYR A 33 -6.78 68.50 -13.27
CA TYR A 33 -5.32 68.33 -13.11
C TYR A 33 -4.88 69.07 -11.85
N MET A 34 -4.13 68.39 -11.00
CA MET A 34 -3.59 68.94 -9.74
C MET A 34 -2.08 68.72 -9.75
N GLY A 35 -1.32 69.83 -9.60
CA GLY A 35 0.15 69.84 -9.63
C GLY A 35 0.80 69.22 -8.36
N GLU A 36 2.10 69.22 -8.37
CA GLU A 36 2.90 68.58 -7.31
C GLU A 36 2.65 69.22 -5.93
N ASN A 37 2.78 68.47 -4.85
CA ASN A 37 2.68 68.91 -3.45
C ASN A 37 1.31 69.55 -3.14
N LEU A 38 0.24 69.11 -3.72
CA LEU A 38 -1.12 69.54 -3.40
C LEU A 38 -1.48 69.22 -1.96
N THR A 39 -2.12 70.16 -1.28
CA THR A 39 -2.69 69.93 0.04
C THR A 39 -4.20 70.23 0.03
N VAL A 40 -5.02 69.20 0.43
CA VAL A 40 -6.47 69.38 0.59
C VAL A 40 -6.85 69.10 2.02
N THR A 41 -7.54 70.02 2.70
CA THR A 41 -8.02 69.83 4.07
C THR A 41 -9.52 70.14 4.14
N SER A 42 -10.30 69.17 4.64
CA SER A 42 -11.75 69.31 4.89
C SER A 42 -12.10 68.85 6.31
N LYS A 43 -12.90 69.65 7.05
CA LYS A 43 -13.22 69.35 8.45
C LYS A 43 -14.62 68.80 8.72
N ALA A 44 -15.60 69.16 7.90
CA ALA A 44 -17.01 68.95 8.29
C ALA A 44 -17.88 68.22 7.22
N VAL A 45 -17.47 68.21 5.93
CA VAL A 45 -18.30 67.68 4.84
C VAL A 45 -17.41 66.90 3.85
N LYS A 46 -18.01 66.04 3.05
CA LYS A 46 -17.40 65.21 1.99
C LYS A 46 -16.45 66.03 1.10
N THR A 47 -15.28 65.51 0.82
CA THR A 47 -14.37 66.00 -0.22
C THR A 47 -14.70 65.34 -1.54
N LEU A 48 -15.10 66.09 -2.59
CA LEU A 48 -15.53 65.56 -3.87
C LEU A 48 -14.73 66.11 -5.02
N PHE A 49 -14.18 65.20 -5.85
CA PHE A 49 -13.57 65.51 -7.13
C PHE A 49 -14.38 64.76 -8.23
N GLU A 50 -14.95 65.52 -9.18
CA GLU A 50 -15.79 64.96 -10.21
C GLU A 50 -15.36 65.53 -11.57
N ALA A 51 -14.97 64.65 -12.53
CA ALA A 51 -14.56 65.01 -13.87
C ALA A 51 -15.35 64.27 -14.93
N GLY A 52 -15.74 64.97 -16.01
CA GLY A 52 -16.35 64.32 -17.17
C GLY A 52 -15.38 63.49 -17.98
N LYS A 53 -14.04 63.65 -17.75
CA LYS A 53 -12.98 62.87 -18.31
C LYS A 53 -12.03 62.40 -17.22
N ASP A 54 -10.76 62.82 -17.23
CA ASP A 54 -9.72 62.34 -16.35
C ASP A 54 -9.58 63.14 -15.05
N ILE A 55 -9.16 62.48 -14.02
CA ILE A 55 -8.58 63.12 -12.79
C ILE A 55 -7.11 62.73 -12.70
N VAL A 56 -6.23 63.75 -12.73
CA VAL A 56 -4.78 63.54 -12.61
C VAL A 56 -4.27 64.36 -11.41
N ILE A 57 -3.68 63.66 -10.46
CA ILE A 57 -3.05 64.22 -9.30
C ILE A 57 -1.56 63.90 -9.33
N ASP A 58 -0.72 64.91 -9.36
CA ASP A 58 0.71 64.78 -9.45
C ASP A 58 1.31 64.35 -8.07
N ARG A 59 2.61 64.08 -8.02
CA ARG A 59 3.29 63.50 -6.85
C ARG A 59 3.16 64.37 -5.57
N ASP A 60 3.39 63.69 -4.43
CA ASP A 60 3.41 64.32 -3.09
C ASP A 60 2.08 64.96 -2.67
N ALA A 61 0.97 64.53 -3.22
CA ALA A 61 -0.33 65.11 -2.90
C ALA A 61 -0.88 64.58 -1.56
N LYS A 62 -1.43 65.42 -0.70
CA LYS A 62 -2.00 65.08 0.62
C LYS A 62 -3.45 65.54 0.74
N LEU A 63 -4.35 64.60 1.00
CA LEU A 63 -5.76 64.88 1.17
C LEU A 63 -6.19 64.45 2.59
N ASP A 64 -6.61 65.37 3.44
CA ASP A 64 -7.04 65.15 4.80
C ASP A 64 -8.53 65.55 4.98
N SER A 65 -9.41 64.55 5.14
CA SER A 65 -10.84 64.74 5.38
C SER A 65 -11.23 63.99 6.67
N GLN A 66 -10.95 64.62 7.83
CA GLN A 66 -10.94 63.94 9.15
C GLN A 66 -12.30 63.31 9.57
N GLU A 67 -13.43 63.93 9.17
CA GLU A 67 -14.75 63.54 9.63
C GLU A 67 -15.64 62.96 8.52
N ASN A 68 -15.18 62.94 7.24
CA ASN A 68 -15.97 62.48 6.11
C ASN A 68 -15.17 61.76 5.03
N SER A 69 -15.84 61.19 4.05
CA SER A 69 -15.24 60.50 2.95
C SER A 69 -14.60 61.44 1.91
N VAL A 70 -13.52 61.00 1.31
CA VAL A 70 -12.93 61.56 0.09
C VAL A 70 -13.44 60.78 -1.10
N VAL A 71 -14.02 61.47 -2.10
CA VAL A 71 -14.65 60.82 -3.26
C VAL A 71 -14.05 61.37 -4.56
N PHE A 72 -13.67 60.43 -5.43
CA PHE A 72 -13.28 60.68 -6.82
C PHE A 72 -14.24 60.05 -7.79
N SER A 73 -14.68 60.77 -8.80
CA SER A 73 -15.53 60.24 -9.89
C SER A 73 -15.01 60.78 -11.22
N ALA A 74 -14.62 59.91 -12.14
CA ALA A 74 -14.14 60.26 -13.46
C ALA A 74 -14.93 59.55 -14.58
N GLY A 75 -15.26 60.30 -15.64
CA GLY A 75 -15.87 59.74 -16.85
C GLY A 75 -14.90 58.93 -17.71
N GLU A 76 -13.61 59.09 -17.49
CA GLU A 76 -12.54 58.31 -18.12
C GLU A 76 -11.61 57.77 -17.04
N ASN A 77 -10.35 58.20 -16.91
CA ASN A 77 -9.33 57.63 -16.06
C ASN A 77 -9.07 58.44 -14.78
N ILE A 78 -8.56 57.77 -13.75
CA ILE A 78 -8.00 58.40 -12.55
C ILE A 78 -6.51 58.00 -12.45
N ARG A 79 -5.65 59.03 -12.26
CA ARG A 79 -4.23 58.84 -12.12
C ARG A 79 -3.71 59.60 -10.90
N PHE A 80 -3.16 58.91 -9.96
CA PHE A 80 -2.38 59.44 -8.86
C PHE A 80 -0.93 59.08 -9.04
N GLU A 81 -0.02 60.09 -8.99
CA GLU A 81 1.42 59.81 -9.11
C GLU A 81 1.99 59.41 -7.74
N GLU A 82 3.32 59.30 -7.66
CA GLU A 82 4.02 58.82 -6.48
C GLU A 82 3.70 59.63 -5.19
N ASP A 83 3.79 58.93 -4.03
CA ASP A 83 3.61 59.59 -2.69
C ASP A 83 2.23 60.23 -2.49
N PHE A 84 1.19 59.78 -3.19
CA PHE A 84 -0.19 60.20 -2.95
C PHE A 84 -0.70 59.74 -1.62
N ALA A 85 -1.22 60.58 -0.76
CA ALA A 85 -1.75 60.28 0.57
C ALA A 85 -3.19 60.75 0.79
N VAL A 86 -4.07 59.87 1.22
CA VAL A 86 -5.46 60.17 1.61
C VAL A 86 -5.69 59.74 3.05
N HIS A 87 -6.17 60.68 3.87
CA HIS A 87 -6.69 60.41 5.21
C HIS A 87 -8.16 60.86 5.24
N GLY A 88 -9.09 59.96 5.69
CA GLY A 88 -10.50 60.29 5.74
C GLY A 88 -11.30 59.32 6.60
N LYS A 89 -12.60 59.60 6.79
CA LYS A 89 -13.50 58.63 7.39
C LYS A 89 -13.80 57.49 6.42
N GLY A 90 -13.83 57.74 5.11
CA GLY A 90 -13.99 56.76 4.02
C GLY A 90 -13.30 57.24 2.74
N PHE A 91 -13.07 56.36 1.82
CA PHE A 91 -12.53 56.63 0.50
C PHE A 91 -13.38 55.94 -0.58
N GLU A 92 -13.91 56.73 -1.52
CA GLU A 92 -14.72 56.25 -2.62
C GLU A 92 -14.07 56.67 -3.96
N LEU A 93 -13.89 55.74 -4.89
CA LEU A 93 -13.33 56.00 -6.20
C LEU A 93 -14.14 55.29 -7.25
N ASN A 94 -14.64 56.06 -8.26
CA ASN A 94 -15.40 55.55 -9.37
C ASN A 94 -14.76 56.05 -10.66
N ALA A 95 -14.40 55.15 -11.60
CA ALA A 95 -13.89 55.53 -12.92
C ALA A 95 -14.52 54.67 -14.02
N LEU A 96 -14.92 55.31 -15.14
CA LEU A 96 -15.39 54.54 -16.30
C LEU A 96 -14.23 54.01 -17.19
N GLY A 97 -13.02 54.52 -17.00
CA GLY A 97 -11.78 54.03 -17.56
C GLY A 97 -10.94 53.28 -16.50
N SER A 98 -9.63 53.56 -16.51
CA SER A 98 -8.66 52.84 -15.63
C SER A 98 -8.23 53.72 -14.41
N LEU A 99 -7.79 53.05 -13.37
CA LEU A 99 -7.14 53.65 -12.21
C LEU A 99 -5.63 53.31 -12.23
N LEU A 100 -4.79 54.35 -12.17
CA LEU A 100 -3.35 54.20 -11.94
C LEU A 100 -2.96 54.93 -10.64
N VAL A 101 -2.37 54.22 -9.72
CA VAL A 101 -1.85 54.72 -8.46
C VAL A 101 -0.34 54.47 -8.41
N GLY A 102 0.45 55.51 -8.28
CA GLY A 102 1.92 55.44 -8.26
C GLY A 102 2.49 54.77 -7.00
N ASP A 103 3.81 54.75 -6.95
CA ASP A 103 4.53 54.14 -5.84
C ASP A 103 4.30 54.87 -4.52
N ARG A 104 4.38 54.12 -3.38
CA ARG A 104 4.26 54.67 -2.01
C ARG A 104 2.95 55.43 -1.71
N ALA A 105 1.91 55.16 -2.50
CA ALA A 105 0.60 55.73 -2.21
C ALA A 105 0.02 55.19 -0.89
N THR A 106 -0.63 56.05 -0.12
CA THR A 106 -1.24 55.69 1.16
C THR A 106 -2.71 56.10 1.22
N VAL A 107 -3.60 55.09 1.42
CA VAL A 107 -5.00 55.34 1.71
C VAL A 107 -5.29 54.89 3.14
N GLN A 108 -5.60 55.84 4.01
CA GLN A 108 -5.90 55.61 5.42
C GLN A 108 -7.31 56.11 5.76
N THR A 109 -8.18 55.18 6.14
CA THR A 109 -9.50 55.55 6.68
C THR A 109 -9.51 55.37 8.22
N LYS A 110 -10.43 56.05 8.90
CA LYS A 110 -10.54 55.89 10.37
C LYS A 110 -10.84 54.41 10.72
N PHE A 111 -10.04 53.89 11.61
CA PHE A 111 -10.36 52.59 12.21
C PHE A 111 -11.55 52.76 13.19
N GLY A 112 -12.70 52.20 12.84
CA GLY A 112 -13.87 52.08 13.73
C GLY A 112 -13.78 50.82 14.56
N LYS A 113 -14.09 50.91 15.88
CA LYS A 113 -14.48 49.73 16.65
C LYS A 113 -15.95 49.44 16.33
N TYR A 114 -16.26 48.16 16.06
CA TYR A 114 -17.65 47.69 15.93
C TYR A 114 -18.35 47.80 17.28
N GLU A 115 -19.11 48.88 17.50
CA GLU A 115 -20.11 48.97 18.57
C GLU A 115 -21.45 48.69 17.89
N THR A 116 -22.13 47.65 18.29
CA THR A 116 -23.47 47.20 17.87
C THR A 116 -24.34 48.22 17.12
N GLY A 117 -24.07 48.42 15.82
CA GLY A 117 -24.77 49.31 14.93
C GLY A 117 -24.79 48.77 13.48
N SER A 118 -25.62 49.34 12.59
CA SER A 118 -25.73 48.87 11.24
C SER A 118 -24.41 48.97 10.46
N ILE A 119 -24.03 47.93 9.73
CA ILE A 119 -22.84 47.84 8.86
C ILE A 119 -22.76 49.07 7.90
N GLU A 120 -23.90 49.60 7.47
CA GLU A 120 -24.01 50.77 6.55
C GLU A 120 -23.39 52.05 7.10
N SER A 121 -23.10 52.15 8.36
CA SER A 121 -22.50 53.34 9.02
C SER A 121 -20.99 53.28 9.18
N LEU A 122 -20.34 52.18 8.83
CA LEU A 122 -18.88 51.97 9.00
C LEU A 122 -18.09 52.70 7.92
N PRO A 123 -16.90 53.21 8.24
CA PRO A 123 -15.97 53.78 7.27
C PRO A 123 -15.55 52.70 6.26
N GLN A 124 -15.75 52.96 4.96
CA GLN A 124 -15.42 52.03 3.91
C GLN A 124 -14.44 52.65 2.92
N THR A 125 -13.58 51.78 2.33
CA THR A 125 -12.86 52.11 1.12
C THR A 125 -13.52 51.35 -0.03
N SER A 126 -14.07 52.09 -1.00
CA SER A 126 -14.71 51.50 -2.19
C SER A 126 -14.01 52.03 -3.45
N ILE A 127 -13.60 51.10 -4.30
CA ILE A 127 -12.96 51.38 -5.60
C ILE A 127 -13.73 50.59 -6.65
N ASP A 128 -14.45 51.32 -7.51
CA ASP A 128 -15.20 50.73 -8.63
C ASP A 128 -14.70 51.31 -9.96
N VAL A 129 -14.02 50.49 -10.76
CA VAL A 129 -13.36 50.92 -12.01
C VAL A 129 -13.76 49.98 -13.15
N LYS A 130 -14.17 50.58 -14.25
CA LYS A 130 -14.60 49.77 -15.42
C LYS A 130 -13.44 49.29 -16.31
N GLY A 131 -12.24 49.83 -16.13
CA GLY A 131 -10.99 49.36 -16.75
C GLY A 131 -10.04 48.71 -15.75
N ASP A 132 -8.75 48.81 -16.02
CA ASP A 132 -7.70 48.26 -15.17
C ASP A 132 -7.50 49.07 -13.91
N VAL A 133 -7.15 48.42 -12.81
CA VAL A 133 -6.68 48.99 -11.55
C VAL A 133 -5.23 48.64 -11.34
N ARG A 134 -4.32 49.58 -11.18
CA ARG A 134 -2.90 49.37 -10.97
C ARG A 134 -2.40 50.19 -9.79
N PHE A 135 -1.80 49.54 -8.84
CA PHE A 135 -1.08 50.13 -7.72
C PHE A 135 0.42 49.93 -7.86
N GLY A 136 1.20 51.00 -7.64
CA GLY A 136 2.65 50.89 -7.63
C GLY A 136 3.22 50.14 -6.43
N ASN A 137 4.53 50.15 -6.35
CA ASN A 137 5.24 49.51 -5.25
C ASN A 137 5.00 50.24 -3.92
N ASP A 138 5.03 49.48 -2.82
CA ASP A 138 4.86 50.03 -1.45
C ASP A 138 3.52 50.77 -1.23
N ALA A 139 2.52 50.57 -2.08
CA ALA A 139 1.19 51.12 -1.91
C ALA A 139 0.50 50.53 -0.65
N THR A 140 -0.13 51.40 0.17
CA THR A 140 -0.64 50.98 1.49
C THR A 140 -2.12 51.38 1.66
N PHE A 141 -2.96 50.42 2.08
CA PHE A 141 -4.35 50.60 2.45
C PHE A 141 -4.55 50.24 3.93
N HIS A 142 -4.92 51.23 4.74
CA HIS A 142 -5.37 50.99 6.11
C HIS A 142 -6.83 51.43 6.23
N THR A 143 -7.75 50.44 6.30
CA THR A 143 -9.18 50.74 6.24
C THR A 143 -10.00 49.84 7.18
N THR A 144 -11.25 50.19 7.45
CA THR A 144 -12.17 49.32 8.20
C THR A 144 -12.66 48.16 7.34
N MET A 145 -12.95 48.45 6.05
CA MET A 145 -13.34 47.47 5.04
C MET A 145 -12.83 47.95 3.68
N LEU A 146 -12.38 47.01 2.85
CA LEU A 146 -12.03 47.30 1.45
C LEU A 146 -13.00 46.56 0.52
N SER A 147 -13.60 47.30 -0.44
CA SER A 147 -14.29 46.74 -1.59
C SER A 147 -13.65 47.30 -2.86
N MET A 148 -13.15 46.46 -3.73
CA MET A 148 -12.49 46.85 -4.96
C MET A 148 -13.01 46.03 -6.15
N SER A 149 -13.44 46.68 -7.22
CA SER A 149 -13.86 46.04 -8.46
C SER A 149 -13.18 46.61 -9.68
N ALA A 150 -12.83 45.74 -10.63
CA ALA A 150 -12.31 46.14 -11.94
C ALA A 150 -13.03 45.37 -13.06
N GLY A 151 -13.32 46.13 -14.18
CA GLY A 151 -14.07 45.59 -15.30
C GLY A 151 -15.58 45.81 -15.17
N ASP A 152 -16.32 45.50 -16.22
CA ASP A 152 -17.77 45.66 -16.28
C ASP A 152 -18.41 44.41 -16.89
N ASP A 153 -19.21 43.72 -16.07
CA ASP A 153 -19.92 42.51 -16.46
C ASP A 153 -21.01 42.78 -17.54
N GLU A 154 -21.72 43.89 -17.42
CA GLU A 154 -22.78 44.25 -18.37
C GLU A 154 -22.25 44.58 -19.77
N ASN A 155 -21.06 45.19 -19.84
CA ASN A 155 -20.42 45.59 -21.12
C ASN A 155 -19.31 44.62 -21.55
N HIS A 156 -19.08 43.53 -20.81
CA HIS A 156 -18.03 42.54 -21.09
C HIS A 156 -16.62 43.17 -21.21
N THR A 157 -16.33 44.24 -20.46
CA THR A 157 -14.98 44.80 -20.39
C THR A 157 -14.13 44.07 -19.37
N GLU A 158 -13.03 43.49 -19.85
CA GLU A 158 -12.01 42.90 -18.97
C GLU A 158 -11.31 44.03 -18.23
N GLY A 159 -11.26 43.97 -16.89
CA GLY A 159 -10.48 44.86 -16.03
C GLY A 159 -9.60 44.04 -15.13
N ASN A 160 -8.29 44.33 -15.11
CA ASN A 160 -7.32 43.66 -14.29
C ASN A 160 -7.03 44.46 -13.01
N ILE A 161 -6.67 43.79 -11.95
CA ILE A 161 -6.17 44.43 -10.72
C ILE A 161 -4.72 44.02 -10.50
N THR A 162 -3.81 45.00 -10.40
CA THR A 162 -2.40 44.73 -10.20
C THR A 162 -1.89 45.51 -8.99
N PHE A 163 -1.28 44.86 -8.04
CA PHE A 163 -0.55 45.44 -6.92
C PHE A 163 0.95 45.29 -7.16
N GLY A 164 1.71 46.34 -7.00
CA GLY A 164 3.17 46.31 -7.09
C GLY A 164 3.82 45.55 -5.94
N GLU A 165 5.15 45.54 -5.95
CA GLU A 165 5.91 44.90 -4.86
C GLU A 165 5.65 45.55 -3.51
N ARG A 166 5.58 44.77 -2.43
CA ARG A 166 5.38 45.18 -1.04
C ARG A 166 4.12 46.00 -0.83
N ALA A 167 3.14 45.96 -1.73
CA ALA A 167 1.83 46.54 -1.51
C ALA A 167 1.17 45.95 -0.25
N SER A 168 0.54 46.78 0.58
CA SER A 168 -0.03 46.36 1.86
C SER A 168 -1.50 46.75 1.99
N ILE A 169 -2.35 45.81 2.32
CA ILE A 169 -3.78 45.98 2.64
C ILE A 169 -4.00 45.51 4.07
N GLN A 170 -4.44 46.43 4.94
CA GLN A 170 -4.84 46.12 6.30
C GLN A 170 -6.26 46.59 6.59
N THR A 171 -7.14 45.65 6.97
CA THR A 171 -8.52 45.97 7.36
C THR A 171 -8.73 45.68 8.85
N SER A 172 -9.61 46.46 9.51
CA SER A 172 -9.74 46.41 10.98
C SER A 172 -11.06 45.77 11.48
N VAL A 173 -12.09 45.58 10.64
CA VAL A 173 -13.40 45.11 11.12
C VAL A 173 -14.03 44.05 10.23
N LEU A 174 -14.24 44.34 8.95
CA LEU A 174 -15.07 43.48 8.07
C LEU A 174 -14.29 42.73 6.98
N GLY A 175 -13.03 43.04 6.74
CA GLY A 175 -12.23 42.34 5.75
C GLY A 175 -12.02 43.05 4.43
N ALA A 176 -11.62 42.29 3.39
CA ALA A 176 -11.33 42.82 2.06
C ALA A 176 -12.05 41.96 0.98
N VAL A 177 -12.70 42.61 0.05
CA VAL A 177 -13.28 42.05 -1.17
C VAL A 177 -12.60 42.67 -2.37
N ILE A 178 -12.01 41.87 -3.23
CA ILE A 178 -11.27 42.30 -4.43
C ILE A 178 -11.78 41.43 -5.60
N ASP A 179 -12.49 42.05 -6.52
CA ASP A 179 -13.13 41.37 -7.64
C ASP A 179 -12.65 41.96 -8.99
N ALA A 180 -12.24 41.12 -9.94
CA ALA A 180 -11.83 41.51 -11.30
C ALA A 180 -12.52 40.70 -12.39
N GLN A 181 -12.91 41.35 -13.47
CA GLN A 181 -13.38 40.65 -14.66
C GLN A 181 -12.21 40.08 -15.50
N GLY A 182 -10.98 40.56 -15.29
CA GLY A 182 -9.70 40.04 -15.80
C GLY A 182 -8.89 39.35 -14.76
N ASP A 183 -7.58 39.58 -14.78
CA ASP A 183 -6.61 38.96 -13.84
C ASP A 183 -6.45 39.79 -12.59
N ILE A 184 -6.06 39.11 -11.49
CA ILE A 184 -5.58 39.74 -10.25
C ILE A 184 -4.15 39.33 -9.99
N ALA A 185 -3.24 40.29 -9.83
CA ALA A 185 -1.83 40.04 -9.57
C ALA A 185 -1.32 40.83 -8.36
N PHE A 186 -0.71 40.11 -7.42
CA PHE A 186 0.00 40.70 -6.28
C PHE A 186 1.51 40.57 -6.49
N GLY A 187 2.24 41.66 -6.42
CA GLY A 187 3.69 41.64 -6.54
C GLY A 187 4.40 40.96 -5.37
N ALA A 188 5.71 40.80 -5.51
CA ALA A 188 6.54 40.18 -4.48
C ALA A 188 6.41 40.91 -3.13
N GLY A 189 6.29 40.15 -2.03
CA GLY A 189 6.16 40.71 -0.68
C GLY A 189 4.83 41.46 -0.43
N ALA A 190 3.84 41.37 -1.31
CA ALA A 190 2.51 41.94 -1.07
C ALA A 190 1.90 41.34 0.20
N ASN A 191 1.20 42.17 0.99
CA ASN A 191 0.72 41.78 2.32
C ASN A 191 -0.74 42.20 2.50
N ILE A 192 -1.64 41.22 2.68
CA ILE A 192 -3.05 41.46 2.97
C ILE A 192 -3.37 40.91 4.34
N ARG A 193 -3.83 41.75 5.27
CA ARG A 193 -4.18 41.33 6.63
C ARG A 193 -5.53 41.89 7.05
N THR A 194 -6.35 41.02 7.62
CA THR A 194 -7.52 41.44 8.38
C THR A 194 -7.27 41.23 9.87
N GLN A 195 -8.00 41.92 10.72
CA GLN A 195 -7.80 41.82 12.16
C GLN A 195 -8.33 40.50 12.70
N GLU A 196 -7.52 39.77 13.45
CA GLU A 196 -7.79 38.39 13.90
C GLU A 196 -8.90 38.27 14.95
N ASP A 197 -9.25 39.35 15.67
CA ASP A 197 -10.16 39.31 16.81
C ASP A 197 -11.65 39.60 16.48
N GLN A 198 -12.02 39.66 15.20
CA GLN A 198 -13.39 39.97 14.77
C GLN A 198 -14.05 38.79 14.06
N GLU A 199 -15.24 38.44 14.53
CA GLU A 199 -16.01 37.27 13.98
C GLU A 199 -16.40 37.32 12.50
N ASP A 200 -16.36 38.51 11.87
CA ASP A 200 -16.74 38.71 10.46
C ASP A 200 -15.57 39.23 9.60
N SER A 201 -14.33 39.05 10.02
CA SER A 201 -13.12 39.51 9.35
C SER A 201 -12.65 38.52 8.27
N TYR A 202 -13.09 38.70 7.03
CA TYR A 202 -12.78 37.82 5.91
C TYR A 202 -11.96 38.47 4.79
N VAL A 203 -11.31 37.67 3.95
CA VAL A 203 -10.69 38.08 2.69
C VAL A 203 -11.31 37.29 1.56
N ARG A 204 -11.82 37.99 0.56
CA ARG A 204 -12.27 37.38 -0.69
C ARG A 204 -11.59 38.05 -1.87
N ILE A 205 -10.93 37.25 -2.71
CA ILE A 205 -10.27 37.68 -3.93
C ILE A 205 -10.85 36.82 -5.06
N SER A 206 -11.47 37.47 -6.06
CA SER A 206 -12.16 36.76 -7.12
C SER A 206 -11.79 37.36 -8.49
N SER A 207 -11.32 36.54 -9.41
CA SER A 207 -11.03 36.92 -10.79
C SER A 207 -11.71 35.98 -11.80
N ARG A 208 -12.19 36.53 -12.92
CA ARG A 208 -12.55 35.69 -14.07
C ARG A 208 -11.35 35.25 -14.91
N GLY A 209 -10.21 35.87 -14.70
CA GLY A 209 -8.91 35.51 -15.23
C GLY A 209 -8.12 34.62 -14.24
N GLN A 210 -6.84 34.89 -14.18
CA GLN A 210 -5.91 34.28 -13.24
C GLN A 210 -5.79 35.11 -11.98
N THR A 211 -5.58 34.44 -10.83
CA THR A 211 -5.17 35.09 -9.58
C THR A 211 -3.73 34.68 -9.25
N SER A 212 -2.82 35.63 -9.14
CA SER A 212 -1.40 35.35 -8.88
C SER A 212 -0.87 36.09 -7.66
N PHE A 213 -0.03 35.43 -6.88
CA PHE A 213 0.67 35.96 -5.70
C PHE A 213 2.17 35.83 -5.94
N GLY A 214 2.88 36.95 -5.94
CA GLY A 214 4.32 36.99 -6.13
C GLY A 214 5.11 36.40 -4.98
N GLU A 215 6.41 36.33 -5.16
CA GLU A 215 7.33 35.77 -4.18
C GLU A 215 7.15 36.37 -2.77
N ASN A 216 7.04 35.51 -1.73
CA ASN A 216 6.81 35.90 -0.35
C ASN A 216 5.56 36.79 -0.12
N ALA A 217 4.57 36.73 -0.99
CA ALA A 217 3.27 37.37 -0.74
C ALA A 217 2.61 36.72 0.49
N PHE A 218 1.94 37.55 1.34
CA PHE A 218 1.35 37.08 2.57
C PHE A 218 -0.10 37.54 2.69
N VAL A 219 -1.04 36.59 2.79
CA VAL A 219 -2.47 36.88 2.99
C VAL A 219 -2.95 36.20 4.25
N THR A 220 -3.47 36.94 5.20
CA THR A 220 -4.06 36.40 6.43
C THR A 220 -5.44 36.97 6.67
N SER A 221 -6.36 36.08 7.06
CA SER A 221 -7.73 36.44 7.40
C SER A 221 -8.07 36.05 8.82
N GLY A 222 -8.85 36.89 9.50
CA GLY A 222 -9.38 36.61 10.83
C GLY A 222 -10.42 35.48 10.87
N THR A 223 -11.10 35.22 9.74
CA THR A 223 -12.06 34.12 9.61
C THR A 223 -11.82 33.35 8.30
N SER A 224 -12.57 33.63 7.24
CA SER A 224 -12.43 32.94 5.97
C SER A 224 -11.48 33.65 5.01
N LEU A 225 -10.77 32.88 4.22
CA LEU A 225 -9.96 33.31 3.09
C LEU A 225 -10.43 32.59 1.84
N ASP A 226 -11.09 33.32 0.93
CA ASP A 226 -11.61 32.79 -0.32
C ASP A 226 -10.85 33.36 -1.51
N ILE A 227 -10.16 32.54 -2.25
CA ILE A 227 -9.44 32.88 -3.46
C ILE A 227 -10.09 32.16 -4.65
N ILE A 228 -10.60 32.91 -5.60
CA ILE A 228 -11.23 32.41 -6.81
C ILE A 228 -10.48 32.95 -8.03
N GLY A 229 -10.01 32.06 -8.89
CA GLY A 229 -9.36 32.41 -10.14
C GLY A 229 -9.86 31.50 -11.26
N ASN A 230 -10.81 31.96 -12.09
CA ASN A 230 -11.46 31.09 -13.04
C ASN A 230 -10.51 30.42 -14.05
N LYS A 231 -9.41 31.07 -14.42
CA LYS A 231 -8.39 30.54 -15.35
C LYS A 231 -7.13 30.03 -14.64
N GLY A 232 -7.10 30.02 -13.31
CA GLY A 232 -6.00 29.49 -12.50
C GLY A 232 -5.66 30.33 -11.29
N ILE A 233 -4.98 29.70 -10.34
CA ILE A 233 -4.41 30.32 -9.15
C ILE A 233 -2.94 29.96 -9.06
N PHE A 234 -2.07 30.96 -8.95
CA PHE A 234 -0.61 30.78 -8.94
C PHE A 234 -0.02 31.47 -7.74
N LEU A 235 0.66 30.70 -6.90
CA LEU A 235 1.46 31.17 -5.78
C LEU A 235 2.93 31.01 -6.15
N ASP A 236 3.70 32.08 -6.13
CA ASP A 236 5.14 32.01 -6.27
C ASP A 236 5.80 31.52 -4.98
N LYS A 237 7.10 31.32 -5.04
CA LYS A 237 7.93 30.84 -3.92
C LYS A 237 7.68 31.59 -2.62
N GLY A 238 7.44 30.84 -1.53
CA GLY A 238 7.27 31.37 -0.19
C GLY A 238 5.98 32.17 0.04
N ALA A 239 5.02 32.13 -0.89
CA ALA A 239 3.72 32.78 -0.68
C ALA A 239 2.91 32.05 0.40
N VAL A 240 2.24 32.81 1.27
CA VAL A 240 1.45 32.28 2.41
C VAL A 240 0.01 32.77 2.35
N LEU A 241 -0.92 31.83 2.33
CA LEU A 241 -2.35 32.06 2.42
C LEU A 241 -2.90 31.41 3.70
N GLN A 242 -3.39 32.20 4.63
CA GLN A 242 -3.75 31.70 5.96
C GLN A 242 -5.06 32.28 6.47
N SER A 243 -5.95 31.45 6.99
CA SER A 243 -7.06 31.83 7.86
C SER A 243 -6.77 31.45 9.32
N LYS A 244 -7.53 32.02 10.27
CA LYS A 244 -7.38 31.77 11.71
C LYS A 244 -7.59 30.28 12.02
N LEU A 245 -6.79 29.71 12.93
CA LEU A 245 -6.80 28.30 13.35
C LEU A 245 -7.66 28.01 14.60
N GLU A 246 -8.40 28.99 15.14
CA GLU A 246 -9.23 28.75 16.32
C GLU A 246 -10.58 28.14 16.02
N ASP A 247 -11.18 27.45 17.01
CA ASP A 247 -12.49 26.82 16.88
C ASP A 247 -13.57 27.81 16.45
N GLY A 248 -14.09 27.64 15.24
CA GLY A 248 -15.19 28.42 14.70
C GLY A 248 -15.59 27.88 13.32
N SER A 249 -16.85 27.53 13.16
CA SER A 249 -17.40 26.94 11.92
C SER A 249 -17.24 27.77 10.64
N LYS A 250 -16.70 28.97 10.73
CA LYS A 250 -16.50 29.87 9.58
C LYS A 250 -15.04 30.02 9.13
N ASN A 251 -14.10 29.47 9.88
CA ASN A 251 -12.67 29.65 9.59
C ASN A 251 -12.20 28.66 8.52
N HIS A 252 -12.05 29.10 7.29
CA HIS A 252 -11.55 28.25 6.21
C HIS A 252 -10.64 29.02 5.27
N THR A 253 -9.77 28.31 4.58
CA THR A 253 -9.01 28.79 3.42
C THR A 253 -9.44 28.01 2.20
N SER A 254 -9.98 28.72 1.21
CA SER A 254 -10.53 28.13 0.00
C SER A 254 -9.81 28.66 -1.26
N LEU A 255 -9.32 27.76 -2.10
CA LEU A 255 -8.76 28.05 -3.42
C LEU A 255 -9.63 27.37 -4.47
N VAL A 256 -10.25 28.12 -5.38
CA VAL A 256 -11.15 27.60 -6.41
C VAL A 256 -10.75 28.11 -7.78
N SER A 257 -10.49 27.19 -8.72
CA SER A 257 -10.29 27.49 -10.12
C SER A 257 -11.27 26.67 -10.99
N GLU A 258 -12.17 27.34 -11.71
CA GLU A 258 -13.18 26.62 -12.50
C GLU A 258 -12.64 26.03 -13.80
N HIS A 259 -11.65 26.68 -14.44
CA HIS A 259 -11.18 26.30 -15.77
C HIS A 259 -9.65 26.24 -15.91
N GLY A 260 -8.90 26.38 -14.83
CA GLY A 260 -7.44 26.41 -14.88
C GLY A 260 -6.79 25.64 -13.73
N ASP A 261 -5.48 25.63 -13.77
CA ASP A 261 -4.66 24.96 -12.77
C ASP A 261 -4.54 25.78 -11.48
N ILE A 262 -4.26 25.08 -10.38
CA ILE A 262 -3.81 25.69 -9.13
C ILE A 262 -2.37 25.27 -8.91
N ARG A 263 -1.44 26.23 -8.82
CA ARG A 263 -0.02 25.95 -8.60
C ARG A 263 0.50 26.69 -7.37
N LEU A 264 1.10 25.94 -6.48
CA LEU A 264 1.78 26.44 -5.31
C LEU A 264 3.29 26.32 -5.55
N GLY A 265 4.00 27.45 -5.53
CA GLY A 265 5.46 27.49 -5.69
C GLY A 265 6.20 26.88 -4.50
N GLU A 266 7.51 26.75 -4.64
CA GLU A 266 8.40 26.22 -3.61
C GLU A 266 8.22 26.94 -2.25
N ASN A 267 8.15 26.19 -1.14
CA ASN A 267 7.96 26.72 0.23
C ASN A 267 6.68 27.55 0.42
N SER A 268 5.68 27.45 -0.43
CA SER A 268 4.43 28.16 -0.22
C SER A 268 3.53 27.43 0.79
N VAL A 269 2.65 28.16 1.48
CA VAL A 269 1.82 27.65 2.55
C VAL A 269 0.36 28.03 2.34
N VAL A 270 -0.53 27.04 2.43
CA VAL A 270 -1.98 27.22 2.52
C VAL A 270 -2.47 26.62 3.85
N GLN A 271 -3.04 27.46 4.73
CA GLN A 271 -3.40 27.05 6.07
C GLN A 271 -4.74 27.60 6.53
N GLY A 272 -5.53 26.79 7.27
CA GLY A 272 -6.80 27.21 7.85
C GLY A 272 -7.36 26.25 8.88
N GLN A 273 -8.50 26.59 9.49
CA GLN A 273 -9.28 25.62 10.27
C GLN A 273 -9.70 24.46 9.39
N THR A 274 -10.21 24.77 8.20
CA THR A 274 -10.42 23.84 7.06
C THR A 274 -9.68 24.39 5.85
N ALA A 275 -8.96 23.55 5.11
CA ALA A 275 -8.36 23.92 3.83
C ALA A 275 -9.12 23.21 2.70
N TYR A 276 -9.63 24.00 1.76
CA TYR A 276 -10.41 23.51 0.63
C TYR A 276 -9.77 23.99 -0.68
N ILE A 277 -9.37 23.08 -1.54
CA ILE A 277 -8.76 23.37 -2.84
C ILE A 277 -9.55 22.64 -3.93
N ARG A 278 -10.05 23.36 -4.93
CA ARG A 278 -10.87 22.77 -5.99
C ARG A 278 -10.49 23.30 -7.36
N THR A 279 -10.43 22.39 -8.33
CA THR A 279 -10.50 22.73 -9.77
C THR A 279 -11.78 22.17 -10.36
N GLY A 280 -12.31 22.85 -11.39
CA GLY A 280 -13.60 22.50 -11.99
C GLY A 280 -14.79 23.22 -11.35
N ASP A 281 -15.94 23.18 -12.06
CA ASP A 281 -17.21 23.70 -11.54
C ASP A 281 -17.78 22.80 -10.41
N GLU A 282 -18.94 23.15 -9.89
CA GLU A 282 -19.59 22.35 -8.82
C GLU A 282 -19.98 20.93 -9.27
N SER A 283 -20.05 20.68 -10.56
CA SER A 283 -20.31 19.35 -11.16
C SER A 283 -19.03 18.59 -11.51
N GLY A 284 -17.85 19.19 -11.31
CA GLY A 284 -16.55 18.59 -11.60
C GLY A 284 -16.17 18.61 -13.08
N VAL A 285 -16.71 19.56 -13.86
CA VAL A 285 -16.44 19.70 -15.30
C VAL A 285 -15.53 20.89 -15.57
N GLY A 286 -14.58 20.74 -16.48
CA GLY A 286 -13.78 21.82 -17.06
C GLY A 286 -12.62 22.34 -16.22
N GLY A 287 -12.26 21.69 -15.13
CA GLY A 287 -11.16 22.10 -14.26
C GLY A 287 -9.77 21.70 -14.77
N GLY A 288 -8.74 22.24 -14.12
CA GLY A 288 -7.34 21.93 -14.35
C GLY A 288 -6.76 20.96 -13.32
N SER A 289 -5.46 20.99 -13.22
CA SER A 289 -4.65 20.19 -12.28
C SER A 289 -4.25 21.02 -11.06
N ILE A 290 -3.83 20.33 -10.00
CA ILE A 290 -3.14 20.93 -8.85
C ILE A 290 -1.68 20.49 -8.89
N GLU A 291 -0.78 21.45 -8.76
CA GLU A 291 0.67 21.19 -8.62
C GLU A 291 1.21 21.94 -7.39
N LEU A 292 1.69 21.20 -6.42
CA LEU A 292 2.39 21.73 -5.25
C LEU A 292 3.90 21.59 -5.50
N GLY A 293 4.63 22.72 -5.42
CA GLY A 293 6.07 22.72 -5.56
C GLY A 293 6.81 22.24 -4.31
N ASP A 294 8.12 22.07 -4.43
CA ASP A 294 8.97 21.54 -3.37
C ASP A 294 8.80 22.26 -2.02
N ASN A 295 8.69 21.49 -0.93
CA ASN A 295 8.44 21.96 0.43
C ASN A 295 7.19 22.86 0.60
N SER A 296 6.24 22.81 -0.32
CA SER A 296 4.98 23.50 -0.13
C SER A 296 4.09 22.75 0.87
N GLN A 297 3.29 23.50 1.62
CA GLN A 297 2.48 22.98 2.72
C GLN A 297 1.01 23.34 2.53
N VAL A 298 0.13 22.32 2.64
CA VAL A 298 -1.30 22.53 2.86
C VAL A 298 -1.67 21.91 4.20
N SER A 299 -2.13 22.70 5.13
CA SER A 299 -2.44 22.22 6.47
C SER A 299 -3.76 22.78 6.99
N ALA A 300 -4.49 21.96 7.73
CA ALA A 300 -5.71 22.39 8.38
C ALA A 300 -5.83 21.75 9.77
N ARG A 301 -6.52 22.44 10.66
CA ARG A 301 -6.81 21.86 11.97
C ARG A 301 -7.85 20.76 11.85
N ASP A 302 -8.96 20.98 11.12
CA ASP A 302 -10.06 20.01 11.03
C ASP A 302 -9.93 19.13 9.79
N ASN A 303 -10.10 19.68 8.59
CA ASN A 303 -10.12 18.92 7.36
C ASN A 303 -9.27 19.56 6.25
N VAL A 304 -8.57 18.73 5.49
CA VAL A 304 -8.00 19.11 4.19
C VAL A 304 -8.79 18.40 3.10
N SER A 305 -9.30 19.17 2.13
CA SER A 305 -10.04 18.62 0.99
C SER A 305 -9.51 19.20 -0.31
N MET A 306 -9.02 18.32 -1.21
CA MET A 306 -8.59 18.67 -2.56
C MET A 306 -9.45 17.91 -3.57
N ASN A 307 -10.38 18.62 -4.23
CA ASN A 307 -11.25 18.07 -5.25
C ASN A 307 -10.85 18.62 -6.63
N VAL A 308 -10.24 17.78 -7.46
CA VAL A 308 -9.55 18.18 -8.68
C VAL A 308 -10.10 17.43 -9.89
N THR A 309 -10.26 18.11 -11.01
CA THR A 309 -10.67 17.45 -12.25
C THR A 309 -9.49 16.74 -12.91
N GLY A 310 -8.34 17.43 -13.09
CA GLY A 310 -7.12 16.89 -13.68
C GLY A 310 -6.21 16.17 -12.67
N ASP A 311 -4.92 16.21 -12.91
CA ASP A 311 -3.95 15.57 -12.02
C ASP A 311 -3.74 16.36 -10.73
N VAL A 312 -3.45 15.63 -9.64
CA VAL A 312 -2.91 16.18 -8.40
C VAL A 312 -1.45 15.76 -8.27
N VAL A 313 -0.54 16.73 -8.27
CA VAL A 313 0.90 16.49 -8.11
C VAL A 313 1.38 17.21 -6.86
N LEU A 314 1.83 16.43 -5.88
CA LEU A 314 2.35 16.92 -4.60
C LEU A 314 3.86 16.67 -4.57
N ASP A 315 4.66 17.75 -4.51
CA ASP A 315 6.12 17.70 -4.49
C ASP A 315 6.65 18.15 -3.13
N GLY A 316 7.53 17.36 -2.51
CA GLY A 316 8.16 17.69 -1.24
C GLY A 316 7.32 17.43 0.01
N GLN A 317 7.67 18.08 1.12
CA GLN A 317 7.01 17.88 2.41
C GLN A 317 5.59 18.44 2.42
N PHE A 318 4.65 17.64 1.95
CA PHE A 318 3.23 17.91 2.12
C PHE A 318 2.81 17.47 3.54
N LEU A 319 2.77 18.42 4.47
CA LEU A 319 2.26 18.17 5.81
C LEU A 319 0.78 18.50 5.87
N SER A 320 -0.08 17.51 5.86
CA SER A 320 -1.47 17.66 6.27
C SER A 320 -1.60 17.27 7.73
N THR A 321 -1.90 18.22 8.60
CA THR A 321 -2.21 17.96 10.02
C THR A 321 -3.70 18.12 10.24
N SER A 322 -4.56 17.30 9.63
CA SER A 322 -5.99 17.35 9.90
C SER A 322 -6.36 16.54 11.14
N LEU A 323 -7.32 17.04 11.93
CA LEU A 323 -7.84 16.30 13.09
C LEU A 323 -8.88 15.24 12.71
N HIS A 324 -9.56 15.44 11.58
CA HIS A 324 -10.68 14.58 11.17
C HIS A 324 -10.41 13.86 9.85
N GLU A 325 -10.09 14.59 8.77
CA GLU A 325 -10.01 13.98 7.46
C GLU A 325 -9.04 14.73 6.52
N THR A 326 -8.28 13.97 5.74
CA THR A 326 -7.55 14.46 4.57
C THR A 326 -8.06 13.73 3.34
N GLU A 327 -8.77 14.44 2.47
CA GLU A 327 -9.31 13.92 1.21
C GLU A 327 -8.58 14.57 0.02
N ILE A 328 -8.02 13.74 -0.85
CA ILE A 328 -7.39 14.18 -2.10
C ILE A 328 -8.03 13.39 -3.24
N ARG A 329 -8.77 14.06 -4.10
CA ARG A 329 -9.54 13.44 -5.17
C ARG A 329 -9.22 14.03 -6.53
N SER A 330 -8.92 13.16 -7.50
CA SER A 330 -8.83 13.47 -8.92
C SER A 330 -9.94 12.76 -9.69
N SER A 331 -10.87 13.51 -10.30
CA SER A 331 -12.05 12.91 -10.95
C SER A 331 -11.77 12.41 -12.38
N GLU A 332 -10.72 12.87 -13.06
CA GLU A 332 -10.34 12.45 -14.42
C GLU A 332 -8.86 12.09 -14.56
N GLY A 333 -7.99 12.55 -13.64
CA GLY A 333 -6.54 12.39 -13.70
C GLY A 333 -5.97 11.44 -12.66
N ASN A 334 -4.71 11.66 -12.32
CA ASN A 334 -3.92 10.89 -11.38
C ASN A 334 -3.71 11.66 -10.06
N VAL A 335 -3.36 10.93 -9.01
CA VAL A 335 -2.80 11.49 -7.78
C VAL A 335 -1.36 11.04 -7.67
N VAL A 336 -0.42 11.98 -7.67
CA VAL A 336 1.02 11.74 -7.64
C VAL A 336 1.62 12.44 -6.42
N LEU A 337 2.13 11.69 -5.49
CA LEU A 337 3.00 12.17 -4.42
C LEU A 337 4.43 11.91 -4.90
N LYS A 338 5.26 12.95 -5.05
CA LYS A 338 6.66 12.78 -5.45
C LYS A 338 7.50 12.22 -4.30
N ASP A 339 8.80 12.00 -4.57
CA ASP A 339 9.72 11.46 -3.58
C ASP A 339 9.78 12.34 -2.32
N GLU A 340 10.01 11.72 -1.17
CA GLU A 340 10.13 12.36 0.15
C GLU A 340 8.84 13.14 0.59
N SER A 341 7.68 12.81 0.03
CA SER A 341 6.40 13.41 0.42
C SER A 341 5.94 12.93 1.79
N GLU A 342 5.38 13.83 2.62
CA GLU A 342 4.88 13.52 3.95
C GLU A 342 3.40 13.89 4.07
N LEU A 343 2.53 12.91 4.35
CA LEU A 343 1.10 13.08 4.55
C LEU A 343 0.70 12.52 5.92
N ILE A 344 0.46 13.40 6.88
CA ILE A 344 0.09 13.00 8.24
C ILE A 344 -1.32 13.52 8.55
N SER A 345 -2.22 12.61 8.92
CA SER A 345 -3.55 12.92 9.43
C SER A 345 -3.77 12.29 10.80
N TYR A 346 -4.42 13.02 11.68
CA TYR A 346 -4.90 12.46 12.96
C TYR A 346 -6.27 11.78 12.82
N GLY A 347 -6.93 11.93 11.68
CA GLY A 347 -8.14 11.24 11.26
C GLY A 347 -7.89 10.42 10.01
N ASP A 348 -8.91 10.33 9.15
CA ASP A 348 -8.86 9.51 7.96
C ASP A 348 -8.00 10.13 6.84
N VAL A 349 -7.43 9.29 5.97
CA VAL A 349 -6.74 9.69 4.73
C VAL A 349 -7.37 8.99 3.53
N TYR A 350 -7.89 9.77 2.59
CA TYR A 350 -8.47 9.29 1.34
C TYR A 350 -7.73 9.84 0.14
N LEU A 351 -7.16 8.96 -0.69
CA LEU A 351 -6.65 9.26 -2.01
C LEU A 351 -7.53 8.58 -3.05
N ASP A 352 -8.23 9.34 -3.89
CA ASP A 352 -9.13 8.81 -4.93
C ASP A 352 -8.73 9.36 -6.30
N ALA A 353 -8.41 8.50 -7.25
CA ALA A 353 -8.01 8.87 -8.60
C ALA A 353 -8.79 8.08 -9.66
N ALA A 354 -9.34 8.77 -10.66
CA ALA A 354 -9.89 8.08 -11.84
C ALA A 354 -8.80 7.40 -12.68
N GLY A 355 -7.58 7.94 -12.66
CA GLY A 355 -6.35 7.37 -13.18
C GLY A 355 -5.61 6.52 -12.16
N SER A 356 -4.32 6.72 -12.03
CA SER A 356 -3.42 6.03 -11.11
C SER A 356 -3.14 6.84 -9.85
N ILE A 357 -2.74 6.14 -8.80
CA ILE A 357 -2.13 6.72 -7.60
C ILE A 357 -0.68 6.28 -7.57
N ASP A 358 0.24 7.26 -7.64
CA ASP A 358 1.67 7.04 -7.60
C ASP A 358 2.25 7.74 -6.36
N ILE A 359 2.77 6.98 -5.43
CA ILE A 359 3.45 7.47 -4.23
C ILE A 359 4.95 7.27 -4.44
N GLY A 360 5.70 8.37 -4.44
CA GLY A 360 7.14 8.40 -4.67
C GLY A 360 7.95 7.70 -3.59
N SER A 361 9.26 7.59 -3.83
CA SER A 361 10.18 6.94 -2.91
C SER A 361 10.37 7.73 -1.61
N ASP A 362 10.73 7.03 -0.53
CA ASP A 362 11.06 7.60 0.78
C ASP A 362 9.94 8.49 1.36
N SER A 363 8.70 8.27 0.93
CA SER A 363 7.52 9.01 1.38
C SER A 363 6.93 8.42 2.67
N PHE A 364 6.19 9.24 3.42
CA PHE A 364 5.57 8.84 4.67
C PHE A 364 4.08 9.22 4.70
N ILE A 365 3.20 8.22 4.84
CA ILE A 365 1.75 8.40 4.98
C ILE A 365 1.30 7.78 6.29
N PHE A 366 0.66 8.58 7.14
CA PHE A 366 0.21 8.13 8.45
C PHE A 366 -1.19 8.66 8.79
N ALA A 367 -2.05 7.76 9.24
CA ALA A 367 -3.33 8.08 9.88
C ALA A 367 -3.34 7.50 11.31
N GLY A 368 -3.42 8.36 12.33
CA GLY A 368 -3.34 7.88 13.71
C GLY A 368 -3.42 8.97 14.77
N ASN A 369 -3.55 8.55 16.03
CA ASN A 369 -3.59 9.48 17.17
C ASN A 369 -2.21 10.01 17.55
N ASP A 370 -2.16 11.29 17.85
CA ASP A 370 -1.13 11.83 18.73
C ASP A 370 -1.44 11.37 20.20
N ARG A 371 -0.43 10.96 20.94
CA ARG A 371 -0.55 10.36 22.29
C ARG A 371 -1.25 11.23 23.33
N ASP A 372 -1.52 12.51 23.04
CA ASP A 372 -2.02 13.49 24.01
C ASP A 372 -3.51 13.87 23.85
N ALA A 373 -4.27 13.33 22.92
CA ALA A 373 -5.62 13.80 22.62
C ALA A 373 -6.72 12.81 22.99
N SER A 374 -7.19 12.94 24.23
CA SER A 374 -8.26 12.12 24.83
C SER A 374 -9.70 12.36 24.28
N ASN A 375 -9.89 13.12 23.20
CA ASN A 375 -11.22 13.51 22.70
C ASN A 375 -11.37 13.48 21.17
N ARG A 376 -10.60 12.68 20.42
CA ARG A 376 -10.64 12.70 18.97
C ARG A 376 -11.46 11.54 18.42
N VAL A 377 -12.55 11.87 17.74
CA VAL A 377 -13.49 10.93 17.13
C VAL A 377 -13.18 10.84 15.62
N GLY A 378 -12.57 9.77 15.19
CA GLY A 378 -12.32 9.42 13.79
C GLY A 378 -11.81 7.99 13.70
N LYS A 379 -12.13 7.26 12.62
CA LYS A 379 -11.69 5.87 12.46
C LYS A 379 -10.19 5.73 12.20
N LYS A 380 -9.54 6.74 11.62
CA LYS A 380 -8.10 6.74 11.24
C LYS A 380 -7.78 5.77 10.11
N ASP A 381 -8.73 5.63 9.19
CA ASP A 381 -8.58 4.78 8.02
C ASP A 381 -7.62 5.41 7.00
N VAL A 382 -6.89 4.59 6.27
CA VAL A 382 -6.18 4.98 5.04
C VAL A 382 -6.82 4.27 3.87
N SER A 383 -7.23 5.02 2.85
CA SER A 383 -7.84 4.45 1.67
C SER A 383 -7.26 5.05 0.39
N PHE A 384 -6.72 4.20 -0.46
CA PHE A 384 -6.26 4.53 -1.81
C PHE A 384 -7.15 3.85 -2.82
N THR A 385 -7.87 4.62 -3.63
CA THR A 385 -8.77 4.09 -4.66
C THR A 385 -8.37 4.63 -6.03
N ALA A 386 -7.82 3.80 -6.89
CA ALA A 386 -7.41 4.13 -8.24
C ALA A 386 -8.30 3.45 -9.29
N GLY A 387 -8.62 4.17 -10.36
CA GLY A 387 -9.27 3.59 -11.54
C GLY A 387 -8.32 2.71 -12.35
N GLN A 388 -7.01 2.96 -12.27
CA GLN A 388 -5.92 2.22 -12.92
C GLN A 388 -4.99 1.62 -11.86
N ASP A 389 -3.72 1.99 -11.83
CA ASP A 389 -2.71 1.38 -10.99
C ASP A 389 -2.53 2.13 -9.66
N VAL A 390 -2.05 1.41 -8.63
CA VAL A 390 -1.53 1.99 -7.39
C VAL A 390 -0.08 1.57 -7.24
N THR A 391 0.83 2.53 -7.18
CA THR A 391 2.26 2.30 -6.94
C THR A 391 2.68 2.95 -5.63
N ILE A 392 3.32 2.18 -4.75
CA ILE A 392 3.96 2.67 -3.52
C ILE A 392 5.46 2.55 -3.72
N GLY A 393 6.16 3.68 -3.74
CA GLY A 393 7.58 3.82 -4.06
C GLY A 393 8.50 3.15 -3.05
N LYS A 394 9.76 3.04 -3.47
CA LYS A 394 10.82 2.44 -2.66
C LYS A 394 11.03 3.20 -1.34
N GLY A 395 11.23 2.49 -0.23
CA GLY A 395 11.47 3.09 1.09
C GLY A 395 10.27 3.79 1.70
N THR A 396 9.12 3.76 1.03
CA THR A 396 7.90 4.45 1.47
C THR A 396 7.22 3.69 2.60
N VAL A 397 6.71 4.46 3.57
CA VAL A 397 6.01 3.94 4.74
C VAL A 397 4.56 4.40 4.72
N VAL A 398 3.61 3.44 4.73
CA VAL A 398 2.17 3.71 4.82
C VAL A 398 1.61 2.98 6.04
N LEU A 399 1.18 3.74 7.04
CA LEU A 399 0.71 3.19 8.32
C LEU A 399 -0.63 3.79 8.74
N THR A 400 -1.47 2.96 9.34
CA THR A 400 -2.70 3.42 10.00
C THR A 400 -2.94 2.69 11.32
N GLN A 401 -3.78 3.27 12.16
CA GLN A 401 -4.26 2.65 13.41
C GLN A 401 -5.67 2.03 13.29
N ALA A 402 -6.25 2.03 12.09
CA ALA A 402 -7.54 1.41 11.78
C ALA A 402 -7.45 0.63 10.44
N ASP A 403 -8.44 0.73 9.56
CA ASP A 403 -8.42 0.00 8.31
C ASP A 403 -7.48 0.64 7.26
N LEU A 404 -6.71 -0.19 6.55
CA LEU A 404 -5.95 0.19 5.37
C LEU A 404 -6.56 -0.47 4.12
N ASN A 405 -7.09 0.33 3.22
CA ASN A 405 -7.68 -0.13 1.97
C ASN A 405 -6.89 0.38 0.77
N ILE A 406 -6.42 -0.50 -0.08
CA ILE A 406 -5.73 -0.17 -1.34
C ILE A 406 -6.48 -0.85 -2.48
N GLU A 407 -7.06 -0.08 -3.38
CA GLU A 407 -7.85 -0.58 -4.50
C GLU A 407 -7.36 -0.02 -5.84
N ALA A 408 -6.91 -0.87 -6.74
CA ALA A 408 -6.67 -0.61 -8.16
C ALA A 408 -7.77 -1.30 -8.98
N LYS A 409 -8.83 -0.58 -9.35
CA LYS A 409 -10.05 -1.20 -9.92
C LYS A 409 -9.82 -1.98 -11.21
N ARG A 410 -8.96 -1.50 -12.10
CA ARG A 410 -8.67 -2.09 -13.42
C ARG A 410 -7.20 -2.35 -13.66
N GLY A 411 -6.35 -1.91 -12.77
CA GLY A 411 -4.90 -1.98 -12.87
C GLY A 411 -4.27 -2.89 -11.85
N SER A 412 -2.99 -2.68 -11.62
CA SER A 412 -2.15 -3.43 -10.70
C SER A 412 -1.88 -2.62 -9.43
N VAL A 413 -1.58 -3.32 -8.35
CA VAL A 413 -0.99 -2.74 -7.15
C VAL A 413 0.47 -3.16 -7.09
N VAL A 414 1.39 -2.21 -6.94
CA VAL A 414 2.83 -2.45 -6.86
C VAL A 414 3.39 -1.78 -5.60
N LEU A 415 4.00 -2.59 -4.74
CA LEU A 415 4.79 -2.12 -3.60
C LEU A 415 6.26 -2.26 -3.96
N GLU A 416 6.97 -1.14 -4.10
CA GLU A 416 8.40 -1.13 -4.46
C GLU A 416 9.27 -1.48 -3.24
N GLY A 417 10.50 -1.87 -3.49
CA GLY A 417 11.41 -2.42 -2.48
C GLY A 417 11.67 -1.53 -1.26
N GLU A 418 12.00 -2.13 -0.14
CA GLU A 418 12.28 -1.44 1.14
C GLU A 418 11.07 -0.67 1.71
N SER A 419 9.87 -0.82 1.16
CA SER A 419 8.66 -0.16 1.66
C SER A 419 8.02 -0.94 2.82
N ALA A 420 7.28 -0.22 3.68
CA ALA A 420 6.50 -0.80 4.78
C ALA A 420 5.05 -0.33 4.71
N VAL A 421 4.12 -1.27 4.59
CA VAL A 421 2.69 -0.99 4.44
C VAL A 421 1.90 -1.80 5.45
N GLY A 422 1.14 -1.14 6.31
CA GLY A 422 0.43 -1.94 7.31
C GLY A 422 -0.45 -1.20 8.29
N VAL A 423 -1.06 -2.02 9.13
CA VAL A 423 -2.03 -1.62 10.15
C VAL A 423 -1.43 -1.89 11.53
N LEU A 424 -1.32 -0.84 12.34
CA LEU A 424 -0.83 -0.89 13.71
C LEU A 424 -2.00 -1.25 14.66
N SER A 425 -1.74 -2.08 15.66
CA SER A 425 -2.72 -2.37 16.71
C SER A 425 -3.02 -1.11 17.54
N SER A 426 -4.30 -0.74 17.65
CA SER A 426 -4.76 0.27 18.61
C SER A 426 -5.15 -0.45 19.90
N SER A 427 -4.57 -0.05 21.03
CA SER A 427 -4.79 -0.69 22.34
C SER A 427 -6.17 -0.39 22.97
N GLU A 428 -7.07 0.32 22.33
CA GLU A 428 -8.26 0.88 22.97
C GLU A 428 -9.62 0.52 22.32
N ASP A 429 -9.67 0.00 21.09
CA ASP A 429 -10.92 -0.30 20.41
C ASP A 429 -11.09 -1.80 20.12
N GLU A 430 -12.28 -2.35 20.40
CA GLU A 430 -12.67 -3.73 20.07
C GLU A 430 -12.97 -3.91 18.55
N GLU A 431 -12.64 -2.93 17.72
CA GLU A 431 -12.84 -3.03 16.26
C GLU A 431 -11.68 -3.76 15.58
N ILE A 432 -12.01 -4.68 14.69
CA ILE A 432 -11.03 -5.46 13.90
C ILE A 432 -10.33 -4.52 12.91
N ASN A 433 -9.02 -4.38 13.03
CA ASN A 433 -8.18 -3.56 12.16
C ASN A 433 -7.73 -4.38 10.94
N ARG A 434 -8.08 -3.95 9.74
CA ARG A 434 -7.94 -4.73 8.51
C ARG A 434 -7.00 -4.09 7.51
N LEU A 435 -6.16 -4.92 6.91
CA LEU A 435 -5.45 -4.60 5.67
C LEU A 435 -6.21 -5.23 4.50
N LYS A 436 -6.68 -4.40 3.58
CA LYS A 436 -7.33 -4.86 2.34
C LYS A 436 -6.61 -4.33 1.13
N VAL A 437 -6.18 -5.23 0.25
CA VAL A 437 -5.59 -4.85 -1.03
C VAL A 437 -6.37 -5.56 -2.15
N PHE A 438 -6.87 -4.77 -3.08
CA PHE A 438 -7.52 -5.27 -4.28
C PHE A 438 -6.82 -4.72 -5.54
N ALA A 439 -6.28 -5.61 -6.35
CA ALA A 439 -5.75 -5.29 -7.68
C ALA A 439 -6.63 -5.93 -8.75
N GLY A 440 -7.11 -5.13 -9.70
CA GLY A 440 -7.89 -5.64 -10.85
C GLY A 440 -7.08 -6.54 -11.77
N LYS A 441 -5.74 -6.42 -11.72
CA LYS A 441 -4.78 -7.29 -12.43
C LYS A 441 -3.81 -7.91 -11.44
N ASP A 442 -2.54 -7.50 -11.46
CA ASP A 442 -1.48 -8.07 -10.65
C ASP A 442 -1.33 -7.32 -9.32
N PHE A 443 -1.09 -8.04 -8.25
CA PHE A 443 -0.58 -7.47 -7.02
C PHE A 443 0.86 -7.94 -6.84
N THR A 444 1.80 -7.02 -6.99
CA THR A 444 3.23 -7.30 -6.92
C THR A 444 3.84 -6.60 -5.70
N VAL A 445 4.33 -7.39 -4.78
CA VAL A 445 5.20 -6.97 -3.69
C VAL A 445 6.64 -7.20 -4.16
N LYS A 446 7.43 -6.13 -4.31
CA LYS A 446 8.84 -6.22 -4.76
C LYS A 446 9.75 -6.72 -3.62
N ASP A 447 11.07 -6.65 -3.85
CA ASP A 447 12.05 -7.18 -2.92
C ASP A 447 12.14 -6.34 -1.62
N THR A 448 12.26 -7.01 -0.47
CA THR A 448 12.49 -6.39 0.86
C THR A 448 11.32 -5.50 1.35
N VAL A 449 10.10 -5.85 1.05
CA VAL A 449 8.89 -5.14 1.52
C VAL A 449 8.33 -5.80 2.77
N MET A 450 7.88 -4.98 3.71
CA MET A 450 7.12 -5.43 4.87
C MET A 450 5.64 -5.07 4.71
N LEU A 451 4.78 -6.07 4.63
CA LEU A 451 3.32 -5.93 4.58
C LEU A 451 2.74 -6.56 5.84
N PHE A 452 1.93 -5.82 6.62
CA PHE A 452 1.46 -6.35 7.90
C PHE A 452 0.09 -5.87 8.31
N ALA A 453 -0.61 -6.72 9.05
CA ALA A 453 -1.88 -6.41 9.68
C ALA A 453 -1.94 -6.98 11.09
N SER A 454 -2.41 -6.19 12.06
CA SER A 454 -2.51 -6.67 13.45
C SER A 454 -3.56 -7.78 13.64
N GLU A 455 -4.59 -7.84 12.78
CA GLU A 455 -5.69 -8.81 12.94
C GLU A 455 -6.07 -9.52 11.63
N GLU A 456 -6.45 -8.78 10.59
CA GLU A 456 -6.93 -9.39 9.35
C GLU A 456 -6.26 -8.78 8.12
N ALA A 457 -5.68 -9.60 7.23
CA ALA A 457 -5.18 -9.20 5.93
C ALA A 457 -5.94 -9.91 4.81
N GLN A 458 -6.56 -9.14 3.91
CA GLN A 458 -7.24 -9.63 2.72
C GLN A 458 -6.56 -9.08 1.47
N LEU A 459 -5.84 -9.93 0.75
CA LEU A 459 -5.05 -9.59 -0.42
C LEU A 459 -5.63 -10.26 -1.64
N LYS A 460 -6.08 -9.48 -2.64
CA LYS A 460 -6.73 -10.02 -3.82
C LYS A 460 -6.15 -9.45 -5.12
N ALA A 461 -5.72 -10.31 -6.00
CA ALA A 461 -5.30 -10.00 -7.36
C ALA A 461 -6.26 -10.59 -8.40
N GLY A 462 -6.68 -9.82 -9.38
CA GLY A 462 -7.49 -10.31 -10.50
C GLY A 462 -6.71 -11.23 -11.45
N GLU A 463 -5.38 -11.11 -11.47
CA GLU A 463 -4.49 -11.98 -12.21
C GLU A 463 -3.49 -12.66 -11.27
N ASN A 464 -2.29 -12.13 -11.08
CA ASN A 464 -1.24 -12.78 -10.30
C ASN A 464 -0.97 -12.04 -8.99
N PHE A 465 -0.68 -12.81 -7.94
CA PHE A 465 -0.10 -12.31 -6.70
C PHE A 465 1.37 -12.74 -6.62
N GLU A 466 2.27 -11.80 -6.37
CA GLU A 466 3.69 -12.08 -6.17
C GLU A 466 4.19 -11.44 -4.88
N LEU A 467 4.76 -12.25 -3.98
CA LEU A 467 5.54 -11.81 -2.83
C LEU A 467 7.02 -11.92 -3.18
N GLY A 468 7.70 -10.77 -3.32
CA GLY A 468 9.06 -10.62 -3.80
C GLY A 468 10.13 -11.16 -2.85
N ARG A 469 11.39 -11.01 -3.23
CA ARG A 469 12.51 -11.55 -2.44
C ARG A 469 12.63 -10.83 -1.11
N ASP A 470 12.97 -11.60 -0.07
CA ASP A 470 13.21 -11.10 1.29
C ASP A 470 12.07 -10.22 1.82
N SER A 471 10.84 -10.44 1.33
CA SER A 471 9.63 -9.71 1.71
C SER A 471 8.79 -10.53 2.67
N VAL A 472 8.15 -9.84 3.60
CA VAL A 472 7.38 -10.47 4.67
C VAL A 472 5.93 -10.00 4.63
N LEU A 473 5.00 -10.95 4.69
CA LEU A 473 3.60 -10.73 5.01
C LEU A 473 3.35 -11.20 6.44
N ALA A 474 3.14 -10.27 7.36
CA ALA A 474 2.97 -10.56 8.77
C ALA A 474 1.54 -10.30 9.25
N GLY A 475 1.01 -11.15 10.14
CA GLY A 475 -0.29 -11.00 10.76
C GLY A 475 -0.53 -12.03 11.86
N ASP A 476 -1.46 -11.77 12.80
CA ASP A 476 -1.76 -12.73 13.87
C ASP A 476 -3.08 -13.49 13.63
N GLY A 477 -4.11 -12.82 13.10
CA GLY A 477 -5.42 -13.43 12.89
C GLY A 477 -5.57 -14.11 11.53
N LEU A 478 -6.54 -13.64 10.73
CA LEU A 478 -6.78 -14.19 9.39
C LEU A 478 -5.93 -13.49 8.33
N VAL A 479 -5.15 -14.26 7.60
CA VAL A 479 -4.47 -13.80 6.37
C VAL A 479 -5.06 -14.53 5.17
N LYS A 480 -5.60 -13.79 4.21
CA LYS A 480 -6.20 -14.34 3.01
C LYS A 480 -5.56 -13.79 1.74
N VAL A 481 -5.07 -14.67 0.86
CA VAL A 481 -4.46 -14.34 -0.43
C VAL A 481 -5.25 -14.99 -1.55
N GLU A 482 -5.82 -14.20 -2.45
CA GLU A 482 -6.56 -14.67 -3.62
C GLU A 482 -5.92 -14.18 -4.92
N ALA A 483 -5.75 -15.05 -5.91
CA ALA A 483 -5.30 -14.69 -7.25
C ALA A 483 -6.16 -15.35 -8.34
N GLY A 484 -6.55 -14.58 -9.35
CA GLY A 484 -7.28 -15.07 -10.52
C GLY A 484 -6.42 -15.92 -11.46
N LYS A 485 -5.09 -15.99 -11.23
CA LYS A 485 -4.18 -16.90 -11.94
C LYS A 485 -3.23 -17.55 -10.96
N ASP A 486 -2.06 -16.99 -10.71
CA ASP A 486 -1.01 -17.60 -9.91
C ASP A 486 -0.73 -16.84 -8.63
N VAL A 487 -0.38 -17.57 -7.57
CA VAL A 487 0.26 -17.06 -6.36
C VAL A 487 1.72 -17.48 -6.37
N SER A 488 2.65 -16.56 -6.18
CA SER A 488 4.10 -16.80 -6.21
C SER A 488 4.81 -16.21 -5.01
N LEU A 489 5.49 -17.06 -4.24
CA LEU A 489 6.33 -16.66 -3.11
C LEU A 489 7.80 -16.87 -3.50
N LYS A 490 8.61 -15.80 -3.53
CA LYS A 490 10.00 -15.81 -4.03
C LYS A 490 11.03 -16.14 -2.96
N HIS A 491 12.31 -16.18 -3.36
CA HIS A 491 13.45 -16.38 -2.49
C HIS A 491 13.42 -15.48 -1.24
N GLY A 492 13.65 -16.03 -0.06
CA GLY A 492 13.68 -15.29 1.21
C GLY A 492 12.33 -14.66 1.62
N SER A 493 11.24 -14.90 0.85
CA SER A 493 9.92 -14.38 1.26
C SER A 493 9.29 -15.28 2.31
N GLY A 494 8.53 -14.68 3.25
CA GLY A 494 7.85 -15.38 4.32
C GLY A 494 6.43 -14.89 4.57
N ILE A 495 5.60 -15.80 5.13
CA ILE A 495 4.31 -15.43 5.73
C ILE A 495 4.38 -15.88 7.19
N GLU A 496 4.28 -14.94 8.15
CA GLU A 496 4.52 -15.20 9.55
C GLU A 496 3.57 -14.42 10.46
N GLY A 497 3.39 -14.87 11.72
CA GLY A 497 2.71 -14.13 12.76
C GLY A 497 3.65 -13.14 13.47
N PHE A 498 3.10 -12.16 14.18
CA PHE A 498 3.87 -11.33 15.10
C PHE A 498 4.24 -12.11 16.37
N SER A 499 3.50 -13.18 16.67
CA SER A 499 3.82 -14.14 17.73
C SER A 499 4.69 -15.29 17.22
N SER A 500 5.30 -16.04 18.15
CA SER A 500 6.09 -17.24 17.80
C SER A 500 5.26 -18.37 17.19
N ASP A 501 3.95 -18.30 17.32
CA ASP A 501 3.04 -19.38 16.91
C ASP A 501 2.63 -19.27 15.44
N GLY A 502 2.84 -18.09 14.82
CA GLY A 502 2.53 -17.85 13.40
C GLY A 502 1.18 -17.18 13.21
N VAL A 503 0.67 -17.22 11.97
CA VAL A 503 -0.67 -16.73 11.59
C VAL A 503 -1.72 -17.73 12.08
N GLU A 504 -2.78 -17.28 12.75
CA GLU A 504 -3.83 -18.18 13.26
C GLU A 504 -4.53 -18.94 12.12
N ASN A 505 -4.97 -18.21 11.09
CA ASN A 505 -5.59 -18.80 9.90
C ASN A 505 -5.04 -18.18 8.63
N LEU A 506 -4.45 -18.99 7.76
CA LEU A 506 -3.94 -18.56 6.45
C LEU A 506 -4.70 -19.27 5.32
N GLU A 507 -5.31 -18.48 4.45
CA GLU A 507 -5.99 -18.97 3.23
C GLU A 507 -5.24 -18.49 1.99
N ILE A 508 -4.83 -19.41 1.11
CA ILE A 508 -4.20 -19.09 -0.19
C ILE A 508 -5.02 -19.73 -1.29
N HIS A 509 -5.59 -18.92 -2.16
CA HIS A 509 -6.39 -19.39 -3.28
C HIS A 509 -5.87 -18.86 -4.63
N ALA A 510 -5.65 -19.75 -5.60
CA ALA A 510 -5.27 -19.41 -6.97
C ALA A 510 -6.18 -20.13 -7.96
N GLU A 511 -6.66 -19.45 -9.02
CA GLU A 511 -7.40 -20.16 -10.06
C GLU A 511 -6.50 -21.08 -10.91
N ARG A 512 -5.18 -20.84 -10.93
CA ARG A 512 -4.22 -21.63 -11.69
C ARG A 512 -3.21 -22.33 -10.79
N ASN A 513 -2.15 -21.68 -10.31
CA ASN A 513 -1.12 -22.33 -9.51
C ASN A 513 -0.74 -21.55 -8.27
N VAL A 514 -0.35 -22.27 -7.23
CA VAL A 514 0.36 -21.73 -6.06
C VAL A 514 1.79 -22.25 -6.11
N HIS A 515 2.76 -21.36 -6.17
CA HIS A 515 4.18 -21.70 -6.22
C HIS A 515 4.98 -20.94 -5.18
N GLN A 516 5.70 -21.67 -4.33
CA GLN A 516 6.67 -21.16 -3.38
C GLN A 516 8.07 -21.64 -3.78
N ASP A 517 9.01 -20.71 -3.88
CA ASP A 517 10.42 -21.02 -4.15
C ASP A 517 11.02 -21.87 -3.02
N ALA A 518 11.87 -22.83 -3.38
CA ALA A 518 12.55 -23.69 -2.41
C ALA A 518 13.49 -22.94 -1.45
N SER A 519 13.86 -21.72 -1.79
CA SER A 519 14.69 -20.81 -0.99
C SER A 519 13.89 -19.70 -0.30
N ALA A 520 12.56 -19.77 -0.27
CA ALA A 520 11.71 -18.93 0.55
C ALA A 520 11.92 -19.23 2.05
N ASP A 521 11.69 -18.25 2.93
CA ASP A 521 11.82 -18.44 4.39
C ASP A 521 10.73 -19.35 4.94
N GLY A 522 9.56 -19.35 4.32
CA GLY A 522 8.49 -20.29 4.60
C GLY A 522 7.18 -19.65 5.05
N ILE A 523 6.28 -20.51 5.49
CA ILE A 523 4.96 -20.17 6.02
C ILE A 523 4.89 -20.65 7.47
N ALA A 524 4.52 -19.78 8.40
CA ALA A 524 4.21 -20.13 9.78
C ALA A 524 2.73 -19.86 10.05
N SER A 525 1.94 -20.90 10.32
CA SER A 525 0.50 -20.79 10.54
C SER A 525 -0.02 -21.97 11.36
N ASP A 526 -0.99 -21.73 12.24
CA ASP A 526 -1.71 -22.80 12.95
C ASP A 526 -2.54 -23.61 11.95
N ARG A 527 -3.29 -22.92 11.10
CA ARG A 527 -4.08 -23.54 10.04
C ARG A 527 -3.78 -22.91 8.69
N LEU A 528 -3.41 -23.72 7.72
CA LEU A 528 -3.19 -23.33 6.33
C LEU A 528 -4.18 -24.03 5.41
N GLU A 529 -4.97 -23.24 4.68
CA GLU A 529 -5.82 -23.73 3.60
C GLU A 529 -5.28 -23.24 2.26
N VAL A 530 -4.87 -24.16 1.37
CA VAL A 530 -4.33 -23.81 0.06
C VAL A 530 -5.17 -24.48 -1.03
N SER A 531 -5.64 -23.68 -1.98
CA SER A 531 -6.37 -24.22 -3.13
C SER A 531 -5.86 -23.65 -4.45
N ALA A 532 -5.72 -24.54 -5.45
CA ALA A 532 -5.35 -24.17 -6.81
C ALA A 532 -6.16 -24.94 -7.85
N GLY A 533 -6.51 -24.28 -8.96
CA GLY A 533 -7.11 -24.95 -10.13
C GLY A 533 -6.11 -25.85 -10.87
N GLY A 534 -4.82 -25.55 -10.80
CA GLY A 534 -3.70 -26.33 -11.31
C GLY A 534 -2.89 -26.98 -10.20
N SER A 535 -1.60 -26.63 -10.07
CA SER A 535 -0.67 -27.24 -9.09
C SER A 535 -0.52 -26.40 -7.82
N VAL A 536 -0.21 -27.10 -6.72
CA VAL A 536 0.24 -26.49 -5.45
C VAL A 536 1.67 -26.96 -5.19
N GLU A 537 2.60 -26.01 -5.09
CA GLU A 537 4.01 -26.25 -4.78
C GLU A 537 4.43 -25.36 -3.60
N LEU A 538 4.61 -25.95 -2.41
CA LEU A 538 5.13 -25.30 -1.22
C LEU A 538 6.50 -25.91 -0.91
N LEU A 539 7.58 -25.27 -1.36
CA LEU A 539 8.91 -25.88 -1.45
C LEU A 539 9.93 -25.33 -0.45
N ALA A 540 9.57 -24.35 0.41
CA ALA A 540 10.52 -23.76 1.36
C ALA A 540 11.26 -24.82 2.17
N GLN A 541 12.56 -24.90 1.97
CA GLN A 541 13.42 -25.88 2.62
C GLN A 541 14.02 -25.30 3.89
N LYS A 542 14.17 -26.16 4.91
CA LYS A 542 14.84 -25.82 6.14
C LYS A 542 16.30 -25.43 5.87
N SER A 543 16.74 -24.28 6.32
CA SER A 543 18.17 -23.97 6.39
C SER A 543 18.85 -24.86 7.43
N ALA A 544 19.99 -25.46 7.09
CA ALA A 544 20.80 -26.25 8.03
C ALA A 544 21.29 -25.44 9.26
N LYS A 545 21.20 -24.11 9.18
CA LYS A 545 21.64 -23.19 10.24
C LYS A 545 20.51 -22.64 11.09
N ASP A 546 19.28 -22.60 10.55
CA ASP A 546 18.13 -22.02 11.23
C ASP A 546 16.97 -23.02 11.26
N LYS A 547 16.61 -23.45 12.49
CA LYS A 547 15.55 -24.45 12.69
C LYS A 547 14.14 -23.86 12.57
N GLU A 548 14.02 -22.53 12.53
CA GLU A 548 12.73 -21.83 12.46
C GLU A 548 12.26 -21.59 11.03
N LEU A 549 13.12 -21.74 10.03
CA LEU A 549 12.75 -21.57 8.62
C LEU A 549 12.03 -22.81 8.06
N GLY A 550 11.25 -22.59 7.01
CA GLY A 550 10.44 -23.59 6.31
C GLY A 550 8.96 -23.53 6.67
N ASN A 551 8.15 -24.32 5.99
CA ASN A 551 6.70 -24.33 6.19
C ASN A 551 6.32 -25.04 7.51
N ARG A 552 5.94 -24.27 8.53
CA ARG A 552 5.48 -24.75 9.85
C ARG A 552 3.97 -24.56 9.93
N VAL A 553 3.25 -25.65 9.88
CA VAL A 553 1.79 -25.65 9.86
C VAL A 553 1.28 -26.77 10.76
N ASP A 554 0.30 -26.52 11.63
CA ASP A 554 -0.28 -27.54 12.49
C ASP A 554 -1.43 -28.29 11.80
N GLU A 555 -2.34 -27.56 11.13
CA GLU A 555 -3.41 -28.14 10.30
C GLU A 555 -3.26 -27.67 8.86
N LEU A 556 -3.18 -28.60 7.90
CA LEU A 556 -3.00 -28.29 6.49
C LEU A 556 -4.16 -28.86 5.65
N ILE A 557 -4.85 -27.98 4.95
CA ILE A 557 -5.89 -28.34 3.96
C ILE A 557 -5.38 -27.94 2.58
N VAL A 558 -5.23 -28.92 1.68
CA VAL A 558 -4.74 -28.68 0.32
C VAL A 558 -5.73 -29.19 -0.72
N SER A 559 -6.04 -28.35 -1.70
CA SER A 559 -6.85 -28.72 -2.86
C SER A 559 -6.15 -28.30 -4.16
N ALA A 560 -5.85 -29.25 -5.05
CA ALA A 560 -5.23 -28.97 -6.34
C ALA A 560 -5.97 -29.65 -7.48
N GLY A 561 -5.91 -29.05 -8.66
CA GLY A 561 -6.45 -29.64 -9.91
C GLY A 561 -5.49 -30.64 -10.55
N SER A 562 -4.17 -30.53 -10.26
CA SER A 562 -3.13 -31.40 -10.82
C SER A 562 -2.13 -31.84 -9.73
N ASP A 563 -0.89 -31.37 -9.78
CA ASP A 563 0.20 -31.81 -8.90
C ASP A 563 0.14 -31.15 -7.51
N ILE A 564 0.53 -31.90 -6.49
CA ILE A 564 0.74 -31.40 -5.13
C ILE A 564 2.17 -31.72 -4.72
N ASN A 565 2.96 -30.70 -4.39
CA ASN A 565 4.33 -30.81 -3.93
C ASN A 565 4.55 -29.97 -2.67
N LEU A 566 4.74 -30.63 -1.54
CA LEU A 566 4.78 -30.00 -0.21
C LEU A 566 6.06 -30.34 0.53
N VAL A 567 6.78 -29.34 0.97
CA VAL A 567 7.90 -29.44 1.90
C VAL A 567 7.50 -28.75 3.22
N LEU A 568 7.44 -29.53 4.29
CA LEU A 568 6.88 -29.15 5.58
C LEU A 568 7.94 -29.30 6.69
N ASN A 569 7.81 -28.51 7.76
CA ASN A 569 8.71 -28.50 8.91
C ASN A 569 7.91 -28.44 10.22
N GLY A 570 6.97 -29.35 10.44
CA GLY A 570 6.04 -29.32 11.57
C GLY A 570 6.14 -30.56 12.47
N GLN A 571 5.94 -30.39 13.79
CA GLN A 571 5.94 -31.48 14.77
C GLN A 571 4.60 -32.24 14.86
N LYS A 572 3.50 -31.55 14.50
CA LYS A 572 2.16 -32.14 14.44
C LYS A 572 1.56 -31.72 13.12
N GLN A 573 1.07 -32.66 12.34
CA GLN A 573 0.36 -32.29 11.12
C GLN A 573 -0.81 -33.22 10.86
N GLU A 574 -1.97 -32.59 10.78
CA GLU A 574 -3.16 -33.17 10.21
C GLU A 574 -3.31 -32.62 8.78
N ILE A 575 -3.21 -33.49 7.79
CA ILE A 575 -3.26 -33.10 6.38
C ILE A 575 -4.57 -33.59 5.77
N GLN A 576 -5.33 -32.66 5.16
CA GLN A 576 -6.53 -32.94 4.37
C GLN A 576 -6.25 -32.59 2.91
N ILE A 577 -6.40 -33.55 2.00
CA ILE A 577 -6.05 -33.40 0.58
C ILE A 577 -7.27 -33.65 -0.28
N ASN A 578 -7.68 -32.66 -1.08
CA ASN A 578 -8.76 -32.73 -2.06
C ASN A 578 -10.08 -33.32 -1.49
N GLU A 579 -10.42 -33.02 -0.24
CA GLU A 579 -11.60 -33.58 0.42
C GLU A 579 -12.88 -33.33 -0.41
N GLU A 580 -13.07 -32.11 -0.88
CA GLU A 580 -14.21 -31.73 -1.72
C GLU A 580 -14.22 -32.44 -3.10
N LYS A 581 -13.06 -32.90 -3.56
CA LYS A 581 -12.87 -33.63 -4.83
C LYS A 581 -12.82 -35.15 -4.62
N GLY A 582 -13.28 -35.65 -3.46
CA GLY A 582 -13.29 -37.08 -3.13
C GLY A 582 -11.91 -37.67 -2.89
N ASN A 583 -10.96 -36.87 -2.40
CA ASN A 583 -9.56 -37.23 -2.13
C ASN A 583 -8.80 -37.77 -3.37
N ILE A 584 -9.08 -37.20 -4.56
CA ILE A 584 -8.46 -37.59 -5.82
C ILE A 584 -7.51 -36.49 -6.29
N ILE A 585 -6.26 -36.85 -6.56
CA ILE A 585 -5.22 -35.99 -7.17
C ILE A 585 -5.03 -36.42 -8.62
N ASN A 586 -5.21 -35.49 -9.56
CA ASN A 586 -5.11 -35.80 -11.00
C ASN A 586 -3.68 -35.79 -11.54
N GLY A 587 -2.70 -35.41 -10.75
CA GLY A 587 -1.27 -35.40 -11.06
C GLY A 587 -0.46 -36.18 -10.05
N ASN A 588 0.76 -35.70 -9.77
CA ASN A 588 1.67 -36.31 -8.80
C ASN A 588 1.42 -35.74 -7.39
N LEU A 589 1.74 -36.53 -6.40
CA LEU A 589 1.74 -36.13 -4.98
C LEU A 589 3.15 -36.31 -4.41
N THR A 590 3.76 -35.21 -3.96
CA THR A 590 5.01 -35.26 -3.22
C THR A 590 4.83 -34.53 -1.89
N ILE A 591 5.12 -35.20 -0.77
CA ILE A 591 5.07 -34.60 0.57
C ILE A 591 6.36 -34.97 1.32
N GLU A 592 7.11 -33.97 1.78
CA GLU A 592 8.25 -34.12 2.66
C GLU A 592 8.00 -33.38 3.98
N ASN A 593 8.04 -34.06 5.13
CA ASN A 593 7.97 -33.44 6.45
C ASN A 593 9.23 -33.77 7.25
N TYR A 594 10.08 -32.80 7.46
CA TYR A 594 11.42 -33.01 8.03
C TYR A 594 11.48 -33.23 9.54
N ASN A 595 10.52 -32.78 10.32
CA ASN A 595 10.60 -32.82 11.80
C ASN A 595 9.33 -33.37 12.47
N GLY A 596 8.50 -34.07 11.75
CA GLY A 596 7.26 -34.59 12.32
C GLY A 596 6.64 -35.72 11.53
N PRO A 597 5.55 -36.29 12.06
CA PRO A 597 4.81 -37.34 11.39
C PRO A 597 3.99 -36.79 10.22
N LEU A 598 3.71 -37.66 9.27
CA LEU A 598 2.73 -37.47 8.20
C LEU A 598 1.57 -38.44 8.45
N SER A 599 0.36 -37.92 8.68
CA SER A 599 -0.82 -38.72 8.93
C SER A 599 -1.93 -38.41 7.92
N VAL A 600 -2.39 -39.43 7.17
CA VAL A 600 -3.55 -39.33 6.26
C VAL A 600 -4.58 -40.37 6.68
N GLY A 601 -5.63 -39.92 7.35
CA GLY A 601 -6.65 -40.79 7.98
C GLY A 601 -7.78 -41.30 7.06
N TYR A 602 -7.72 -40.99 5.76
CA TYR A 602 -8.74 -41.34 4.75
C TYR A 602 -8.13 -42.03 3.53
N GLU A 603 -8.96 -42.52 2.61
CA GLU A 603 -8.51 -43.10 1.36
C GLU A 603 -8.08 -42.02 0.37
N LEU A 604 -6.91 -42.20 -0.26
CA LEU A 604 -6.33 -41.23 -1.17
C LEU A 604 -6.02 -41.88 -2.52
N THR A 605 -6.45 -41.25 -3.61
CA THR A 605 -6.17 -41.70 -4.98
C THR A 605 -5.33 -40.69 -5.74
N VAL A 606 -4.19 -41.12 -6.28
CA VAL A 606 -3.25 -40.31 -7.04
C VAL A 606 -3.18 -40.85 -8.48
N ASN A 607 -3.56 -40.03 -9.47
CA ASN A 607 -3.50 -40.43 -10.88
C ASN A 607 -2.07 -40.33 -11.49
N GLY A 608 -1.07 -40.09 -10.68
CA GLY A 608 0.34 -40.02 -11.01
C GLY A 608 1.19 -40.85 -10.05
N HIS A 609 2.37 -40.31 -9.73
CA HIS A 609 3.32 -40.82 -8.75
C HIS A 609 2.99 -40.25 -7.35
N ALA A 610 3.16 -41.06 -6.29
CA ALA A 610 2.99 -40.67 -4.92
C ALA A 610 4.30 -40.83 -4.14
N GLU A 611 4.88 -39.74 -3.62
CA GLU A 611 6.10 -39.74 -2.81
C GLU A 611 5.83 -39.07 -1.46
N MET A 612 6.11 -39.78 -0.37
CA MET A 612 5.92 -39.28 1.00
C MET A 612 7.13 -39.57 1.87
N LYS A 613 7.70 -38.52 2.48
CA LYS A 613 8.85 -38.60 3.39
C LYS A 613 8.54 -37.85 4.68
N ALA A 614 8.78 -38.51 5.84
CA ALA A 614 8.51 -37.90 7.14
C ALA A 614 9.29 -38.61 8.26
N ASP A 615 9.18 -38.10 9.49
CA ASP A 615 9.66 -38.87 10.66
C ASP A 615 8.85 -40.13 10.84
N SER A 616 7.54 -40.10 10.64
CA SER A 616 6.68 -41.28 10.57
C SER A 616 5.60 -41.08 9.51
N VAL A 617 5.20 -42.15 8.82
CA VAL A 617 4.17 -42.12 7.80
C VAL A 617 3.02 -43.03 8.20
N LEU A 618 1.83 -42.44 8.43
CA LEU A 618 0.63 -43.13 8.87
C LEU A 618 -0.49 -42.93 7.84
N LEU A 619 -0.85 -43.98 7.10
CA LEU A 619 -1.83 -43.89 6.03
C LEU A 619 -3.00 -44.87 6.28
N LYS A 620 -4.21 -44.47 5.88
CA LYS A 620 -5.30 -45.40 5.77
C LYS A 620 -5.13 -46.23 4.50
N ASP A 621 -5.46 -45.72 3.34
CA ASP A 621 -5.31 -46.37 2.06
C ASP A 621 -4.77 -45.38 1.01
N LEU A 622 -3.78 -45.77 0.22
CA LEU A 622 -3.19 -44.97 -0.85
C LEU A 622 -3.19 -45.78 -2.14
N GLN A 623 -3.80 -45.22 -3.18
CA GLN A 623 -3.77 -45.75 -4.51
C GLN A 623 -3.06 -44.77 -5.46
N ALA A 624 -2.05 -45.22 -6.21
CA ALA A 624 -1.39 -44.44 -7.25
C ALA A 624 -1.45 -45.18 -8.59
N SER A 625 -1.62 -44.45 -9.70
CA SER A 625 -1.59 -45.05 -11.03
C SER A 625 -0.17 -45.35 -11.50
N GLN A 626 0.84 -44.71 -10.92
CA GLN A 626 2.27 -44.99 -11.15
C GLN A 626 2.90 -45.45 -9.82
N ASP A 627 4.11 -45.00 -9.49
CA ASP A 627 4.87 -45.47 -8.34
C ASP A 627 4.34 -44.91 -7.00
N ILE A 628 4.52 -45.68 -5.95
CA ILE A 628 4.40 -45.22 -4.55
C ILE A 628 5.80 -45.30 -3.91
N TYR A 629 6.27 -44.20 -3.36
CA TYR A 629 7.47 -44.10 -2.56
C TYR A 629 7.17 -43.59 -1.18
N LEU A 630 7.45 -44.40 -0.13
CA LEU A 630 7.30 -44.00 1.27
C LEU A 630 8.65 -44.07 1.97
N GLU A 631 9.04 -42.97 2.66
CA GLU A 631 10.28 -42.93 3.43
C GLU A 631 10.03 -42.38 4.83
N ALA A 632 10.55 -43.04 5.88
CA ALA A 632 10.48 -42.52 7.23
C ALA A 632 11.73 -42.82 8.05
N ASN A 633 12.01 -41.96 9.05
CA ASN A 633 12.97 -42.22 10.10
C ASN A 633 12.37 -43.13 11.19
N GLY A 634 11.06 -43.05 11.44
CA GLY A 634 10.34 -43.85 12.43
C GLY A 634 9.42 -44.90 11.79
N GLU A 635 8.20 -45.00 12.31
CA GLU A 635 7.22 -45.99 11.88
C GLU A 635 6.62 -45.67 10.51
N ILE A 636 6.42 -46.68 9.65
CA ILE A 636 5.57 -46.59 8.47
C ILE A 636 4.39 -47.52 8.66
N ARG A 637 3.17 -47.01 8.69
CA ARG A 637 1.93 -47.80 8.85
C ARG A 637 0.91 -47.45 7.77
N ALA A 638 0.37 -48.45 7.09
CA ALA A 638 -0.73 -48.26 6.14
C ALA A 638 -1.71 -49.45 6.19
N ASN A 639 -2.98 -49.22 5.92
CA ASN A 639 -3.95 -50.27 5.72
C ASN A 639 -3.85 -50.86 4.30
N GLY A 640 -3.78 -50.00 3.28
CA GLY A 640 -3.63 -50.44 1.89
C GLY A 640 -2.72 -49.54 1.07
N LEU A 641 -1.89 -50.12 0.23
CA LEU A 641 -1.09 -49.47 -0.79
C LEU A 641 -1.35 -50.17 -2.12
N ALA A 642 -1.84 -49.41 -3.12
CA ALA A 642 -2.06 -49.96 -4.45
C ALA A 642 -1.36 -49.10 -5.51
N SER A 643 -0.45 -49.66 -6.27
CA SER A 643 0.31 -48.98 -7.32
C SER A 643 0.12 -49.63 -8.67
N GLY A 644 -0.04 -48.82 -9.73
CA GLY A 644 0.00 -49.31 -11.12
C GLY A 644 1.41 -49.75 -11.55
N ALA A 645 2.45 -49.35 -10.91
CA ALA A 645 3.85 -49.71 -11.12
C ALA A 645 4.52 -50.21 -9.85
N ASP A 646 5.47 -49.47 -9.26
CA ASP A 646 6.25 -49.89 -8.10
C ASP A 646 5.70 -49.40 -6.78
N VAL A 647 5.92 -50.16 -5.70
CA VAL A 647 5.78 -49.73 -4.31
C VAL A 647 7.12 -49.81 -3.61
N THR A 648 7.67 -48.68 -3.20
CA THR A 648 8.94 -48.58 -2.49
C THR A 648 8.70 -48.06 -1.07
N ILE A 649 9.17 -48.78 -0.06
CA ILE A 649 9.04 -48.41 1.34
C ILE A 649 10.43 -48.41 1.98
N VAL A 650 10.87 -47.26 2.53
CA VAL A 650 12.18 -47.05 3.11
C VAL A 650 12.05 -46.56 4.54
N GLN A 651 12.46 -47.41 5.52
CA GLN A 651 12.57 -47.01 6.91
C GLN A 651 14.05 -46.93 7.28
N ARG A 652 14.52 -45.70 7.66
CA ARG A 652 15.96 -45.41 7.80
C ARG A 652 16.50 -45.50 9.23
N SER A 653 15.66 -45.46 10.26
CA SER A 653 16.10 -45.45 11.64
C SER A 653 16.55 -46.86 12.09
N ALA A 654 17.63 -46.90 12.88
CA ALA A 654 18.06 -48.10 13.56
C ALA A 654 17.24 -48.45 14.82
N ASP A 655 16.23 -47.63 15.15
CA ASP A 655 15.40 -47.85 16.33
C ASP A 655 14.58 -49.14 16.18
N PRO A 656 14.71 -50.13 17.13
CA PRO A 656 13.94 -51.36 17.10
C PRO A 656 12.42 -51.15 17.14
N SER A 657 11.94 -50.00 17.58
CA SER A 657 10.52 -49.66 17.61
C SER A 657 9.98 -49.12 16.25
N ALA A 658 10.87 -48.72 15.36
CA ALA A 658 10.52 -48.15 14.06
C ALA A 658 10.05 -49.25 13.09
N ALA A 659 8.78 -49.59 13.12
CA ALA A 659 8.18 -50.68 12.40
C ALA A 659 7.68 -50.27 10.97
N VAL A 660 7.72 -51.19 10.04
CA VAL A 660 6.94 -51.11 8.78
C VAL A 660 5.75 -52.06 8.89
N VAL A 661 4.53 -51.51 8.98
CA VAL A 661 3.30 -52.31 9.15
C VAL A 661 2.31 -51.98 8.04
N VAL A 662 2.14 -52.85 7.07
CA VAL A 662 1.18 -52.63 5.95
C VAL A 662 0.26 -53.86 5.85
N LYS A 663 -1.08 -53.63 5.85
CA LYS A 663 -2.00 -54.77 5.78
C LYS A 663 -2.09 -55.29 4.33
N ASN A 664 -2.29 -54.41 3.36
CA ASN A 664 -2.42 -54.80 1.94
C ASN A 664 -1.46 -54.01 1.08
N VAL A 665 -0.67 -54.69 0.23
CA VAL A 665 0.14 -54.06 -0.81
C VAL A 665 -0.14 -54.75 -2.15
N ASP A 666 -0.54 -53.98 -3.18
CA ASP A 666 -0.67 -54.44 -4.55
C ASP A 666 0.15 -53.54 -5.49
N ALA A 667 1.16 -54.07 -6.14
CA ALA A 667 2.01 -53.36 -7.08
C ALA A 667 1.92 -53.96 -8.48
N GLY A 668 1.76 -53.13 -9.49
CA GLY A 668 1.74 -53.56 -10.91
C GLY A 668 3.02 -54.21 -11.36
N ASP A 669 4.17 -53.73 -10.84
CA ASP A 669 5.49 -54.27 -11.16
C ASP A 669 6.23 -54.74 -9.88
N GLN A 670 6.84 -53.90 -9.07
CA GLN A 670 7.72 -54.33 -7.98
C GLN A 670 7.26 -53.87 -6.62
N ILE A 671 7.57 -54.64 -5.58
CA ILE A 671 7.51 -54.20 -4.17
C ILE A 671 8.93 -54.24 -3.64
N PHE A 672 9.40 -53.07 -3.12
CA PHE A 672 10.70 -52.92 -2.48
C PHE A 672 10.51 -52.40 -1.06
N VAL A 673 11.02 -53.11 -0.07
CA VAL A 673 10.98 -52.70 1.32
C VAL A 673 12.38 -52.73 1.90
N LEU A 674 12.84 -51.56 2.41
CA LEU A 674 14.06 -51.44 3.23
C LEU A 674 13.68 -51.02 4.64
N ASN A 675 14.03 -51.81 5.64
CA ASN A 675 13.85 -51.50 7.03
C ASN A 675 15.18 -51.58 7.80
N ALA A 676 15.59 -50.49 8.38
CA ALA A 676 16.86 -50.36 9.11
C ALA A 676 16.78 -50.82 10.56
N GLY A 677 15.62 -50.80 11.20
CA GLY A 677 15.54 -50.99 12.65
C GLY A 677 14.50 -52.01 13.11
N GLY A 678 13.22 -51.66 13.01
CA GLY A 678 12.15 -52.42 13.66
C GLY A 678 11.59 -53.58 12.86
N PRO A 679 10.45 -54.14 13.29
CA PRO A 679 9.83 -55.28 12.58
C PRO A 679 9.17 -54.81 11.24
N VAL A 680 9.15 -55.70 10.27
CA VAL A 680 8.37 -55.57 9.04
C VAL A 680 7.19 -56.55 9.09
N SER A 681 5.98 -56.05 8.92
CA SER A 681 4.74 -56.79 8.80
C SER A 681 3.97 -56.42 7.55
N LEU A 682 3.89 -57.29 6.56
CA LEU A 682 3.07 -57.17 5.37
C LEU A 682 2.03 -58.32 5.43
N GLU A 683 0.79 -58.00 5.84
CA GLU A 683 -0.25 -59.04 6.02
C GLU A 683 -0.58 -59.70 4.70
N LYS A 684 -0.68 -58.88 3.61
CA LYS A 684 -0.85 -59.40 2.24
C LYS A 684 -0.10 -58.50 1.25
N SER A 685 0.77 -59.08 0.46
CA SER A 685 1.45 -58.36 -0.58
C SER A 685 1.44 -59.13 -1.91
N VAL A 686 1.16 -58.41 -3.03
CA VAL A 686 1.12 -58.99 -4.39
C VAL A 686 1.87 -58.06 -5.32
N SER A 687 2.88 -58.55 -6.03
CA SER A 687 3.61 -57.77 -7.05
C SER A 687 3.42 -58.41 -8.44
N GLY A 688 3.47 -57.56 -9.50
CA GLY A 688 3.44 -58.04 -10.90
C GLY A 688 4.68 -58.86 -11.26
N ASN A 689 5.85 -58.40 -10.84
CA ASN A 689 7.15 -58.91 -11.20
C ASN A 689 7.92 -59.48 -10.00
N SER A 690 8.32 -58.62 -9.04
CA SER A 690 9.13 -59.07 -7.91
C SER A 690 8.79 -58.38 -6.60
N THR A 691 9.02 -59.09 -5.49
CA THR A 691 8.96 -58.51 -4.12
C THR A 691 10.30 -58.69 -3.43
N MET A 692 10.92 -57.59 -2.94
CA MET A 692 12.20 -57.57 -2.25
C MET A 692 12.07 -56.91 -0.89
N ILE A 693 12.42 -57.62 0.16
CA ILE A 693 12.34 -57.11 1.53
C ILE A 693 13.70 -57.22 2.21
N PHE A 694 14.24 -56.11 2.66
CA PHE A 694 15.50 -56.00 3.38
C PHE A 694 15.24 -55.58 4.83
N VAL A 695 15.67 -56.39 5.80
CA VAL A 695 15.51 -56.19 7.24
C VAL A 695 16.83 -56.26 7.92
N SER A 696 17.26 -55.24 8.66
CA SER A 696 18.60 -55.14 9.22
C SER A 696 18.78 -55.73 10.63
N GLN A 697 17.69 -56.03 11.38
CA GLN A 697 17.77 -56.59 12.73
C GLN A 697 16.73 -57.73 12.99
N ASP A 698 16.76 -58.30 14.22
CA ASP A 698 15.98 -59.46 14.70
C ASP A 698 14.44 -59.29 14.66
N GLY A 699 13.96 -58.31 13.95
CA GLY A 699 12.60 -57.73 14.05
C GLY A 699 11.56 -58.27 13.10
N TYR A 700 11.82 -59.26 12.25
CA TYR A 700 10.74 -59.77 11.39
C TYR A 700 9.92 -60.80 12.18
N LYS A 701 8.76 -60.39 12.70
CA LYS A 701 7.78 -61.31 13.37
C LYS A 701 6.51 -61.33 12.52
N PRO A 702 6.38 -62.29 11.61
CA PRO A 702 5.13 -62.45 10.90
C PRO A 702 4.15 -63.25 11.72
N ASP A 703 3.01 -62.64 12.11
CA ASP A 703 1.88 -63.42 12.62
C ASP A 703 1.10 -64.12 11.50
N ARG A 704 1.00 -63.54 10.33
CA ARG A 704 0.53 -64.16 9.08
C ARG A 704 0.86 -63.26 7.90
N ASN A 705 1.96 -63.46 7.22
CA ASN A 705 2.30 -62.68 6.04
C ASN A 705 2.10 -63.46 4.77
N VAL A 706 1.21 -63.02 3.87
CA VAL A 706 1.06 -63.57 2.54
C VAL A 706 1.83 -62.70 1.58
N ILE A 707 3.03 -63.11 1.19
CA ILE A 707 3.88 -62.43 0.24
C ILE A 707 3.87 -63.17 -1.07
N SER A 708 3.44 -62.59 -2.14
CA SER A 708 3.38 -63.20 -3.46
C SER A 708 3.86 -62.27 -4.58
N SER A 709 4.32 -62.85 -5.66
CA SER A 709 4.59 -62.15 -6.91
C SER A 709 3.88 -62.90 -8.03
N ARG A 710 3.23 -62.20 -8.98
CA ARG A 710 2.61 -62.79 -10.15
C ARG A 710 3.62 -63.53 -11.00
N SER A 711 4.89 -63.13 -11.00
CA SER A 711 6.02 -63.76 -11.67
C SER A 711 6.78 -64.74 -10.76
N ASN A 712 6.28 -65.04 -9.57
CA ASN A 712 6.87 -65.90 -8.58
C ASN A 712 8.31 -65.50 -8.13
N ARG A 713 8.59 -64.19 -8.03
CA ARG A 713 9.91 -63.68 -7.64
C ARG A 713 9.79 -62.95 -6.30
N VAL A 714 10.13 -63.57 -5.22
CA VAL A 714 10.14 -63.00 -3.89
C VAL A 714 11.53 -63.21 -3.27
N GLY A 715 12.11 -62.12 -2.70
CA GLY A 715 13.37 -62.20 -2.00
C GLY A 715 13.27 -61.47 -0.67
N ILE A 716 13.70 -62.12 0.40
CA ILE A 716 13.73 -61.53 1.75
C ILE A 716 15.16 -61.64 2.27
N PHE A 717 15.72 -60.51 2.68
CA PHE A 717 17.07 -60.40 3.22
C PHE A 717 16.98 -59.94 4.66
N ALA A 718 17.43 -60.76 5.57
CA ALA A 718 17.41 -60.40 7.00
C ALA A 718 18.79 -60.62 7.62
N ALA A 719 19.22 -59.72 8.49
CA ALA A 719 20.51 -59.80 9.13
C ALA A 719 20.61 -60.99 10.15
N ALA A 720 19.47 -61.36 10.78
CA ALA A 720 19.36 -62.53 11.62
C ALA A 720 18.05 -63.27 11.31
N PRO A 721 18.10 -64.37 10.59
CA PRO A 721 16.89 -65.09 10.21
C PRO A 721 16.33 -65.89 11.41
N GLN A 722 15.32 -65.28 12.07
CA GLN A 722 14.35 -66.12 12.76
C GLN A 722 13.30 -66.58 11.77
N MET A 723 12.67 -67.72 11.99
CA MET A 723 11.74 -68.39 11.14
C MET A 723 10.74 -67.48 10.45
N LEU A 724 10.75 -67.41 9.13
CA LEU A 724 9.80 -66.72 8.27
C LEU A 724 8.72 -67.62 7.76
N SER A 725 7.47 -67.43 8.15
CA SER A 725 6.35 -68.13 7.50
C SER A 725 5.96 -67.32 6.26
N VAL A 726 6.15 -67.85 5.08
CA VAL A 726 5.75 -67.25 3.80
C VAL A 726 4.56 -67.99 3.29
N PHE A 727 3.53 -67.31 2.83
CA PHE A 727 2.31 -67.87 2.26
C PHE A 727 2.29 -67.67 0.76
N ASP A 728 1.79 -68.69 0.02
CA ASP A 728 1.57 -68.57 -1.45
C ASP A 728 0.35 -67.68 -1.74
N ARG A 729 0.14 -67.38 -3.04
CA ARG A 729 -1.00 -66.57 -3.49
C ARG A 729 -2.39 -67.18 -3.15
N PHE A 730 -2.46 -68.41 -2.68
CA PHE A 730 -3.68 -69.09 -2.24
C PHE A 730 -3.81 -69.14 -0.71
N GLY A 731 -2.94 -68.42 0.03
CA GLY A 731 -2.94 -68.40 1.49
C GLY A 731 -2.45 -69.68 2.14
N ARG A 732 -1.70 -70.50 1.45
CA ARG A 732 -1.10 -71.72 1.99
C ARG A 732 0.29 -71.40 2.51
N GLU A 733 0.57 -71.79 3.76
CA GLU A 733 1.88 -71.60 4.37
C GLU A 733 2.93 -72.42 3.62
N ILE A 734 3.98 -71.74 3.15
CA ILE A 734 5.14 -72.34 2.54
C ILE A 734 6.14 -72.46 3.71
N SER A 735 6.16 -73.59 4.36
CA SER A 735 6.92 -73.82 5.56
C SER A 735 8.41 -73.56 5.38
N TYR A 736 8.96 -72.86 6.35
CA TYR A 736 10.37 -72.73 6.69
C TYR A 736 11.37 -72.56 5.57
N LEU A 737 11.76 -71.37 5.36
CA LEU A 737 12.94 -71.07 4.54
C LEU A 737 14.22 -71.17 5.38
N SER A 738 14.70 -72.39 5.73
CA SER A 738 16.10 -72.62 6.10
C SER A 738 16.94 -72.71 4.82
N LYS A 739 18.25 -72.50 4.94
CA LYS A 739 19.20 -72.59 3.83
C LYS A 739 19.08 -73.94 3.11
N ASP A 740 18.67 -74.98 3.78
CA ASP A 740 18.52 -76.35 3.24
C ASP A 740 17.16 -76.64 2.61
N SER A 741 16.09 -75.91 2.98
CA SER A 741 14.77 -76.09 2.43
C SER A 741 14.55 -75.29 1.13
N LEU A 742 15.36 -74.23 0.89
CA LEU A 742 15.35 -73.50 -0.40
C LEU A 742 15.75 -74.33 -1.60
N GLN A 743 16.50 -75.38 -1.41
CA GLN A 743 16.91 -76.28 -2.51
C GLN A 743 15.83 -77.31 -2.91
N ALA A 744 14.87 -77.62 -2.04
CA ALA A 744 13.92 -78.69 -2.26
C ALA A 744 12.67 -78.29 -3.06
N ASP A 745 12.27 -77.01 -3.11
CA ASP A 745 10.97 -76.59 -3.71
C ASP A 745 11.11 -75.65 -4.93
N GLN A 746 12.20 -75.71 -5.65
CA GLN A 746 12.49 -74.90 -6.85
C GLN A 746 11.53 -75.10 -8.03
N ARG A 747 10.53 -75.95 -7.92
CA ARG A 747 9.69 -76.25 -9.04
C ARG A 747 8.42 -75.38 -9.19
N HIS A 748 8.01 -74.72 -8.14
CA HIS A 748 6.72 -74.04 -8.22
C HIS A 748 6.74 -72.56 -7.68
N HIS A 749 7.73 -72.16 -6.85
CA HIS A 749 7.84 -70.81 -6.35
C HIS A 749 9.30 -70.39 -6.21
N HIS A 750 9.69 -69.27 -6.82
CA HIS A 750 11.06 -68.79 -6.77
C HIS A 750 11.21 -67.83 -5.59
N TYR A 751 11.59 -68.31 -4.43
CA TYR A 751 11.99 -67.55 -3.25
C TYR A 751 13.48 -67.64 -3.05
N ALA A 752 14.14 -66.56 -2.73
CA ALA A 752 15.52 -66.54 -2.30
C ALA A 752 15.62 -65.87 -0.96
N LEU A 753 15.96 -66.61 0.08
CA LEU A 753 16.34 -66.10 1.35
C LEU A 753 17.86 -66.10 1.42
N TYR A 754 18.45 -64.97 1.54
CA TYR A 754 19.90 -64.85 1.75
C TYR A 754 20.22 -64.57 3.23
N ARG A 755 20.95 -65.48 3.88
CA ARG A 755 21.57 -65.24 5.17
C ARG A 755 22.86 -64.49 4.92
N TYR A 756 22.94 -63.26 5.38
CA TYR A 756 24.17 -62.52 5.46
C TYR A 756 24.97 -63.06 6.66
N GLY A 757 26.19 -63.58 6.47
CA GLY A 757 26.98 -63.94 7.65
C GLY A 757 28.15 -64.84 7.45
N GLU A 758 28.30 -65.54 6.36
CA GLU A 758 29.42 -66.46 6.20
C GLU A 758 30.34 -66.19 4.97
N ASP A 759 29.99 -65.25 4.12
CA ASP A 759 30.83 -64.84 3.01
C ASP A 759 30.79 -63.31 2.84
N THR A 760 31.64 -62.61 3.50
CA THR A 760 31.67 -61.14 3.63
C THR A 760 32.13 -60.40 2.38
N HIS A 761 32.36 -61.05 1.27
CA HIS A 761 32.94 -60.44 0.06
C HIS A 761 32.17 -60.72 -1.23
N MET A 762 30.83 -60.90 -1.18
CA MET A 762 30.06 -60.94 -2.42
C MET A 762 29.84 -59.50 -2.94
N PRO A 763 30.47 -59.11 -4.06
CA PRO A 763 30.13 -57.87 -4.69
C PRO A 763 28.64 -57.88 -5.08
N ALA A 764 27.95 -56.70 -4.96
CA ALA A 764 26.53 -56.56 -5.31
C ALA A 764 26.19 -57.12 -6.72
N SER A 765 27.18 -57.19 -7.60
CA SER A 765 27.08 -57.78 -8.94
C SER A 765 26.83 -59.30 -8.97
N ARG A 766 26.98 -60.02 -7.83
CA ARG A 766 26.76 -61.45 -7.72
C ARG A 766 25.46 -61.83 -6.98
N LEU A 767 24.71 -60.87 -6.49
CA LEU A 767 23.40 -61.13 -5.93
C LEU A 767 22.39 -61.37 -7.08
N PHE A 768 21.89 -62.58 -7.17
CA PHE A 768 20.90 -62.98 -8.13
C PHE A 768 19.56 -63.21 -7.46
N PHE A 769 18.55 -62.50 -7.95
CA PHE A 769 17.16 -62.82 -7.69
C PHE A 769 16.59 -63.64 -8.81
N ASN A 770 16.47 -64.94 -8.63
CA ASN A 770 15.91 -65.86 -9.61
C ASN A 770 16.38 -65.64 -11.07
N GLY A 771 17.69 -65.43 -11.23
CA GLY A 771 18.31 -65.19 -12.52
C GLY A 771 18.46 -63.75 -12.96
N TYR A 772 18.01 -62.77 -12.13
CA TYR A 772 18.25 -61.37 -12.37
C TYR A 772 19.41 -60.84 -11.53
N ARG A 773 20.30 -60.11 -12.13
CA ARG A 773 21.33 -59.35 -11.42
C ARG A 773 20.68 -58.16 -10.75
N ALA A 774 21.10 -57.80 -9.54
CA ALA A 774 20.63 -56.60 -8.88
C ALA A 774 20.81 -55.33 -9.76
N GLU A 775 21.73 -55.35 -10.69
CA GLU A 775 21.99 -54.29 -11.65
C GLU A 775 20.97 -54.13 -12.78
N SER A 776 20.09 -55.12 -12.97
CA SER A 776 19.11 -55.13 -14.07
C SER A 776 17.70 -54.70 -13.67
N VAL A 777 17.45 -54.40 -12.45
CA VAL A 777 16.14 -53.99 -11.92
C VAL A 777 16.03 -52.46 -11.99
N SER A 778 15.27 -51.90 -12.89
CA SER A 778 14.98 -50.50 -13.07
C SER A 778 13.59 -50.21 -12.49
N PRO A 779 13.33 -49.05 -11.88
CA PRO A 779 14.14 -47.87 -11.61
C PRO A 779 14.83 -47.88 -10.25
N SER A 780 14.71 -48.90 -9.46
CA SER A 780 15.21 -49.01 -8.08
C SER A 780 16.69 -49.45 -7.96
N ASN A 781 17.46 -49.47 -9.07
CA ASN A 781 18.84 -49.88 -9.04
C ASN A 781 19.71 -49.11 -8.03
N GLY A 782 19.44 -47.77 -7.85
CA GLY A 782 20.15 -46.94 -6.87
C GLY A 782 19.80 -47.33 -5.44
N LEU A 783 18.50 -47.47 -5.16
CA LEU A 783 17.98 -47.89 -3.86
C LEU A 783 18.40 -49.29 -3.45
N ILE A 784 18.45 -50.24 -4.39
CA ILE A 784 18.92 -51.59 -4.12
C ILE A 784 20.41 -51.56 -3.76
N LYS A 785 21.24 -50.82 -4.47
CA LYS A 785 22.66 -50.62 -4.12
C LYS A 785 22.81 -49.98 -2.76
N GLU A 786 22.02 -48.96 -2.45
CA GLU A 786 22.01 -48.29 -1.15
C GLU A 786 21.56 -49.22 -0.05
N ALA A 787 20.49 -49.96 -0.24
CA ALA A 787 20.00 -50.97 0.67
C ALA A 787 21.03 -52.06 0.99
N LEU A 788 21.68 -52.57 -0.05
CA LEU A 788 22.74 -53.61 0.10
C LEU A 788 23.94 -53.06 0.84
N LEU A 789 24.40 -51.85 0.54
CA LEU A 789 25.46 -51.14 1.27
C LEU A 789 25.07 -50.90 2.73
N PHE A 790 23.84 -50.50 2.97
CA PHE A 790 23.35 -50.25 4.31
C PHE A 790 23.30 -51.52 5.18
N VAL A 791 22.76 -52.61 4.65
CA VAL A 791 22.72 -53.92 5.30
C VAL A 791 24.15 -54.41 5.55
N THR A 792 25.04 -54.27 4.54
CA THR A 792 26.43 -54.68 4.62
C THR A 792 27.25 -53.90 5.66
N ASN A 793 27.13 -52.56 5.65
CA ASN A 793 27.83 -51.68 6.59
C ASN A 793 27.39 -51.95 8.06
N ARG A 794 26.12 -52.18 8.31
CA ARG A 794 25.64 -52.56 9.66
C ARG A 794 26.14 -53.93 10.13
N TRP A 795 26.24 -54.84 9.22
CA TRP A 795 26.82 -56.12 9.54
C TRP A 795 28.30 -55.98 9.90
N GLN A 796 29.07 -55.17 9.21
CA GLN A 796 30.45 -54.86 9.56
C GLN A 796 30.57 -54.21 10.93
N VAL A 797 29.70 -53.32 11.32
CA VAL A 797 29.67 -52.67 12.64
C VAL A 797 29.39 -53.66 13.79
N ASN A 798 28.49 -54.62 13.56
CA ASN A 798 28.15 -55.64 14.57
C ASN A 798 29.17 -56.78 14.62
N MET A 799 30.02 -56.96 13.60
CA MET A 799 31.13 -57.93 13.59
C MET A 799 32.50 -57.34 13.92
N GLY A 800 32.54 -56.01 14.25
CA GLY A 800 33.79 -55.24 14.28
C GLY A 800 34.54 -55.20 15.58
N GLU A 801 34.31 -56.10 16.53
CA GLU A 801 35.18 -56.14 17.73
C GLU A 801 36.15 -57.36 17.79
N GLU A 802 36.20 -58.28 16.81
CA GLU A 802 37.22 -59.30 16.72
C GLU A 802 37.81 -59.30 15.31
N GLY A 803 38.82 -58.47 15.03
CA GLY A 803 39.70 -58.65 13.88
C GLY A 803 39.96 -57.47 12.96
N ALA A 804 40.20 -56.27 13.47
CA ALA A 804 40.94 -55.26 12.69
C ALA A 804 42.40 -55.27 13.12
N GLU A 805 43.23 -56.08 12.51
CA GLU A 805 44.68 -55.85 12.48
C GLU A 805 44.90 -54.62 11.56
N GLU A 806 45.48 -53.56 12.12
CA GLU A 806 46.04 -52.45 11.39
C GLU A 806 47.08 -52.91 10.40
N GLU A 807 46.78 -52.87 9.13
CA GLU A 807 47.83 -52.74 8.11
C GLU A 807 48.24 -51.30 8.00
N THR A 808 49.32 -50.97 8.70
CA THR A 808 50.09 -49.75 8.41
C THR A 808 50.90 -50.00 7.15
N GLU A 809 50.52 -49.32 6.09
CA GLU A 809 51.45 -49.16 4.93
C GLU A 809 52.21 -47.83 5.08
N ASP A 810 53.50 -47.94 4.74
CA ASP A 810 54.55 -46.90 4.68
C ASP A 810 54.29 -45.75 3.72
#